data_69d38436ce864cc5fbc8bf7bae1c6530
#
_entry.id   69d38436ce864cc5fbc8bf7bae1c6530
#
_cell.length_a   1.000
_cell.length_b   1.000
_cell.length_c   1.000
_cell.angle_alpha   90.00
_cell.angle_beta   90.00
_cell.angle_gamma   90.00
#
_symmetry.space_group_name_H-M   'P 1'
#
loop_
_entity.id
_entity.type
_entity.pdbx_description
1 polymer ?
#
loop_
_entity_poly.entity_id
_entity_poly.type
_entity_poly.pdbx_seq_one_letter_code
_entity_poly.pdbx_strand_id
1 'polypeptide(L)'
;MKQKLIILSLALMMYCGTMTAAAKHRLRATFDQGWTFRLCKTHADASEVIKSLGIANPGLTTQAATTQKNKVTDDTEPEQAQVTASEITTSQASLQYSDKAFRPVSIPHDWSIELPFDPQVGGSAGYLPGGQGIYSKEFTLPTEWRNRLNKGEEITIHFDGVYHRATVWLNGHRLGHHMYGYTGFGFNLTPYLYKEGKNRLVVHVDREEQSRWYTGSGIYRHVWLQATNKVHVKEHGIFVTTKNDGSVNVQTEVVGDDNCKLSHSIIDRYGKKIASAASASTNSASASKLLVKNPQLWSTDHPYLYTLLTQVTDSKGKLVDEVETPFGFREIKFDANTGFYLNGKNMKLKGMCLHQDAGSLGVAVPEEVWLRRLKALKNIGCNSIRCSHNPPSPEFLNICDSLGLLVLDEAFDKWKSGYYAPFYDENAHQDIADMVLRDRNHPSVIVWSIGNEVQEAWNKDNTGVERAKELNAIVKSLDPSRPTMIACQQGFEDKIGEVTDLVGYNYLEPRMINDHKRHPERKMFVSEAFVYYSGLRENVVRDFVEENPWHFVEENPFIAGSYVWAGVDYLGESSPWPAKGWCSCPFDMTLKERPQAAFYHPAWKPEENYLKLMVRDNCFDQAIGTDHWQYPPMADTWDLPYTDSRCVEVRCYTTCDSVQFFFPMWTNPQLPLKPRITKDYPDHCITIQLPARQGKILAVGYKDGKEVMRDSLINHGPVADVRLDADYTILASMKNDYSEITETSAPSPRAKSKGLFKPTSTVSHIRLTLVDKDGLIQQMQPKKFRVEVEGPIRLLGVETGDMRRMEAWRTTELNTYFGEGLVRLQSTTKPGTARVKIYVEGFEHPFVKEIVIK
;
A
#
# COMPACT_ATOMS: atom_id res chain seq x y z
N MET A 1 -41.87 -17.36 47.08
CA MET A 1 -40.90 -16.60 46.29
C MET A 1 -40.32 -17.35 45.08
N LYS A 2 -40.28 -18.67 45.00
CA LYS A 2 -39.77 -19.45 43.84
C LYS A 2 -40.69 -19.49 42.62
N GLN A 3 -42.02 -19.34 42.78
CA GLN A 3 -42.94 -19.34 41.65
C GLN A 3 -43.07 -17.98 40.92
N LYS A 4 -42.71 -16.85 41.52
CA LYS A 4 -42.64 -15.55 40.83
C LYS A 4 -41.38 -15.34 39.98
N LEU A 5 -40.30 -16.08 40.23
CA LEU A 5 -39.07 -16.00 39.43
C LEU A 5 -39.19 -16.79 38.12
N ILE A 6 -40.03 -17.83 38.07
CA ILE A 6 -40.18 -18.67 36.88
C ILE A 6 -41.09 -17.97 35.82
N ILE A 7 -42.08 -17.17 36.30
CA ILE A 7 -42.96 -16.41 35.39
C ILE A 7 -42.24 -15.20 34.81
N LEU A 8 -41.25 -14.62 35.51
CA LEU A 8 -40.44 -13.52 34.98
C LEU A 8 -39.40 -14.01 33.97
N SER A 9 -38.88 -15.24 34.11
CA SER A 9 -37.95 -15.83 33.14
C SER A 9 -38.65 -16.32 31.86
N LEU A 10 -39.90 -16.79 31.93
CA LEU A 10 -40.69 -17.10 30.75
C LEU A 10 -41.20 -15.85 30.01
N ALA A 11 -41.49 -14.76 30.71
CA ALA A 11 -41.85 -13.48 30.08
C ALA A 11 -40.66 -12.79 29.38
N LEU A 12 -39.39 -13.03 29.86
CA LEU A 12 -38.18 -12.55 29.20
C LEU A 12 -37.77 -13.44 28.01
N MET A 13 -38.19 -14.71 27.97
CA MET A 13 -37.95 -15.59 26.82
C MET A 13 -38.97 -15.44 25.70
N MET A 14 -40.14 -14.85 25.95
CA MET A 14 -41.13 -14.54 24.91
C MET A 14 -40.95 -13.16 24.27
N TYR A 15 -40.04 -12.33 24.74
CA TYR A 15 -39.66 -11.06 24.09
C TYR A 15 -38.38 -11.15 23.27
N CYS A 16 -37.87 -12.37 23.03
CA CYS A 16 -37.00 -12.65 21.94
C CYS A 16 -37.84 -12.79 20.68
N GLY A 17 -38.62 -11.76 20.40
CA GLY A 17 -39.26 -11.55 19.12
C GLY A 17 -38.14 -11.58 18.07
N THR A 18 -38.31 -12.44 17.08
CA THR A 18 -37.54 -12.45 15.84
C THR A 18 -37.32 -11.01 15.40
N MET A 19 -36.14 -10.47 15.69
CA MET A 19 -35.61 -9.37 14.91
C MET A 19 -35.43 -9.97 13.49
N THR A 20 -36.46 -9.87 12.69
CA THR A 20 -36.32 -9.93 11.25
C THR A 20 -35.28 -8.86 10.94
N ALA A 21 -34.10 -9.29 10.45
CA ALA A 21 -33.12 -8.38 9.95
C ALA A 21 -33.85 -7.41 9.04
N ALA A 22 -33.84 -6.12 9.37
CA ALA A 22 -34.48 -5.10 8.55
C ALA A 22 -33.92 -5.29 7.14
N ALA A 23 -34.78 -5.44 6.15
CA ALA A 23 -34.38 -5.63 4.78
C ALA A 23 -33.49 -4.44 4.39
N LYS A 24 -32.22 -4.65 4.10
CA LYS A 24 -31.31 -3.60 3.67
C LYS A 24 -31.82 -3.00 2.37
N HIS A 25 -31.77 -1.69 2.27
CA HIS A 25 -32.24 -0.98 1.07
C HIS A 25 -31.27 -1.13 -0.10
N ARG A 26 -29.97 -1.13 0.20
CA ARG A 26 -28.89 -1.46 -0.76
C ARG A 26 -28.27 -2.79 -0.34
N LEU A 27 -28.03 -3.65 -1.30
CA LEU A 27 -27.32 -4.91 -1.09
C LEU A 27 -25.98 -4.83 -1.82
N ARG A 28 -24.89 -5.03 -1.10
CA ARG A 28 -23.53 -5.17 -1.66
C ARG A 28 -22.93 -6.49 -1.19
N ALA A 29 -22.33 -7.21 -2.08
CA ALA A 29 -21.76 -8.54 -1.78
C ALA A 29 -20.47 -8.78 -2.53
N THR A 30 -19.60 -9.63 -1.97
CA THR A 30 -18.38 -10.10 -2.63
C THR A 30 -18.72 -10.95 -3.85
N PHE A 31 -17.86 -10.89 -4.86
CA PHE A 31 -17.99 -11.71 -6.07
C PHE A 31 -16.64 -12.30 -6.50
N ASP A 32 -15.79 -12.63 -5.54
CA ASP A 32 -14.37 -12.98 -5.71
C ASP A 32 -14.13 -14.48 -5.95
N GLN A 33 -15.09 -15.35 -5.61
CA GLN A 33 -14.90 -16.80 -5.67
C GLN A 33 -15.40 -17.37 -7.00
N GLY A 34 -15.03 -18.62 -7.31
CA GLY A 34 -15.58 -19.37 -8.44
C GLY A 34 -15.23 -18.84 -9.82
N TRP A 35 -14.16 -18.07 -9.93
CA TRP A 35 -13.59 -17.65 -11.21
C TRP A 35 -12.74 -18.76 -11.82
N THR A 36 -12.68 -18.78 -13.14
CA THR A 36 -11.70 -19.56 -13.90
C THR A 36 -10.84 -18.60 -14.74
N PHE A 37 -9.58 -18.94 -14.91
CA PHE A 37 -8.59 -18.13 -15.59
C PHE A 37 -7.86 -18.94 -16.66
N ARG A 38 -7.53 -18.30 -17.78
CA ARG A 38 -6.65 -18.84 -18.82
C ARG A 38 -5.72 -17.75 -19.32
N LEU A 39 -4.42 -18.00 -19.29
CA LEU A 39 -3.41 -17.18 -19.92
C LEU A 39 -3.27 -17.53 -21.39
N CYS A 40 -3.35 -16.55 -22.26
CA CYS A 40 -3.16 -16.67 -23.69
C CYS A 40 -1.86 -15.97 -24.12
N LYS A 41 -1.23 -16.52 -25.16
CA LYS A 41 0.05 -16.04 -25.66
C LYS A 41 -0.09 -14.74 -26.47
N THR A 42 -1.15 -14.65 -27.26
CA THR A 42 -1.36 -13.54 -28.19
C THR A 42 -2.81 -13.05 -28.15
N HIS A 43 -3.05 -11.85 -28.69
CA HIS A 43 -4.42 -11.37 -28.93
C HIS A 43 -5.26 -12.29 -29.81
N ALA A 44 -4.63 -12.95 -30.79
CA ALA A 44 -5.32 -13.91 -31.65
C ALA A 44 -5.79 -15.11 -30.86
N ASP A 45 -4.92 -15.69 -30.00
CA ASP A 45 -5.27 -16.81 -29.11
C ASP A 45 -6.38 -16.40 -28.15
N ALA A 46 -6.28 -15.21 -27.57
CA ALA A 46 -7.29 -14.66 -26.65
C ALA A 46 -8.65 -14.50 -27.35
N SER A 47 -8.66 -13.99 -28.58
CA SER A 47 -9.85 -13.84 -29.40
C SER A 47 -10.54 -15.19 -29.67
N GLU A 48 -9.77 -16.23 -30.02
CA GLU A 48 -10.30 -17.58 -30.24
C GLU A 48 -10.89 -18.19 -28.95
N VAL A 49 -10.21 -18.00 -27.81
CA VAL A 49 -10.72 -18.44 -26.51
C VAL A 49 -12.04 -17.74 -26.17
N ILE A 50 -12.11 -16.42 -26.36
CA ILE A 50 -13.31 -15.63 -26.07
C ILE A 50 -14.48 -16.05 -26.98
N LYS A 51 -14.23 -16.32 -28.27
CA LYS A 51 -15.24 -16.88 -29.20
C LYS A 51 -15.75 -18.22 -28.71
N SER A 52 -14.88 -19.08 -28.17
CA SER A 52 -15.29 -20.37 -27.62
C SER A 52 -16.23 -20.27 -26.41
N LEU A 53 -16.23 -19.10 -25.73
CA LEU A 53 -17.15 -18.79 -24.63
C LEU A 53 -18.49 -18.17 -25.09
N GLY A 54 -18.77 -18.16 -26.40
CA GLY A 54 -20.03 -17.69 -26.98
C GLY A 54 -20.05 -16.20 -27.33
N ILE A 55 -18.91 -15.52 -27.41
CA ILE A 55 -18.78 -14.13 -27.80
C ILE A 55 -18.29 -14.08 -29.24
N ALA A 56 -19.21 -13.94 -30.19
CA ALA A 56 -18.94 -14.08 -31.63
C ALA A 56 -17.96 -13.03 -32.16
N ASN A 57 -18.02 -11.81 -31.66
CA ASN A 57 -17.13 -10.71 -32.05
C ASN A 57 -16.52 -10.06 -30.81
N PRO A 58 -15.34 -10.50 -30.35
CA PRO A 58 -14.69 -9.95 -29.14
C PRO A 58 -14.32 -8.46 -29.24
N GLY A 59 -14.07 -7.96 -30.46
CA GLY A 59 -13.71 -6.55 -30.68
C GLY A 59 -12.41 -6.16 -29.97
N LEU A 60 -11.47 -7.10 -29.82
CA LEU A 60 -10.14 -6.81 -29.28
C LEU A 60 -9.36 -6.04 -30.35
N THR A 61 -9.16 -4.76 -30.13
CA THR A 61 -8.35 -3.90 -30.97
C THR A 61 -6.88 -4.01 -30.57
N THR A 62 -6.04 -4.44 -31.50
CA THR A 62 -4.60 -4.17 -31.42
C THR A 62 -4.41 -2.69 -31.75
N GLN A 63 -4.32 -1.83 -30.72
CA GLN A 63 -3.66 -0.55 -30.96
C GLN A 63 -2.17 -0.85 -31.08
N ALA A 64 -1.69 -0.91 -32.33
CA ALA A 64 -0.27 -0.89 -32.59
C ALA A 64 0.31 0.37 -31.95
N ALA A 65 1.25 0.18 -31.04
CA ALA A 65 2.04 1.29 -30.52
C ALA A 65 2.70 2.00 -31.70
N THR A 66 2.18 3.14 -32.10
CA THR A 66 2.84 4.05 -33.02
C THR A 66 4.00 4.68 -32.24
N THR A 67 5.13 4.00 -32.27
CA THR A 67 6.41 4.51 -31.78
C THR A 67 6.82 5.68 -32.65
N GLN A 68 6.53 6.90 -32.24
CA GLN A 68 7.25 8.07 -32.73
C GLN A 68 8.66 8.02 -32.14
N LYS A 69 9.61 7.71 -33.00
CA LYS A 69 11.04 7.86 -32.71
C LYS A 69 11.37 9.36 -32.60
N ASN A 70 11.33 9.89 -31.41
CA ASN A 70 11.97 11.18 -31.14
C ASN A 70 13.43 10.91 -30.79
N LYS A 71 14.32 11.19 -31.74
CA LYS A 71 15.74 11.36 -31.48
C LYS A 71 15.91 12.61 -30.61
N VAL A 72 16.22 12.43 -29.35
CA VAL A 72 16.81 13.48 -28.52
C VAL A 72 18.32 13.34 -28.65
N THR A 73 18.97 14.36 -29.19
CA THR A 73 20.42 14.50 -29.22
C THR A 73 20.90 14.96 -27.85
N ASP A 74 21.89 14.27 -27.42
CA ASP A 74 22.70 14.34 -26.22
C ASP A 74 23.32 15.71 -25.93
N ASP A 75 23.37 16.07 -24.64
CA ASP A 75 24.59 16.61 -24.03
C ASP A 75 24.47 16.66 -22.50
N THR A 76 25.28 15.82 -21.87
CA THR A 76 25.88 15.93 -20.52
C THR A 76 24.96 15.98 -19.30
N GLU A 77 24.65 14.79 -18.75
CA GLU A 77 24.38 14.59 -17.32
C GLU A 77 24.98 13.25 -16.83
N PRO A 78 25.31 13.13 -15.52
CA PRO A 78 25.86 11.89 -14.98
C PRO A 78 24.80 10.79 -15.04
N GLU A 79 25.22 9.59 -15.42
CA GLU A 79 24.41 8.39 -15.54
C GLU A 79 23.62 8.06 -14.27
N GLN A 80 22.46 8.65 -14.13
CA GLN A 80 21.35 7.95 -13.49
C GLN A 80 20.97 6.83 -14.44
N ALA A 81 20.71 5.63 -13.93
CA ALA A 81 20.26 4.51 -14.74
C ALA A 81 18.96 4.90 -15.46
N GLN A 82 19.08 5.63 -16.55
CA GLN A 82 18.02 5.89 -17.49
C GLN A 82 17.70 4.56 -18.14
N VAL A 83 16.57 3.97 -17.74
CA VAL A 83 15.90 2.98 -18.59
C VAL A 83 15.58 3.72 -19.88
N THR A 84 16.46 3.57 -20.88
CA THR A 84 16.28 4.23 -22.17
C THR A 84 15.02 3.70 -22.84
N ALA A 85 14.29 4.56 -23.54
CA ALA A 85 13.13 4.18 -24.33
C ALA A 85 13.40 3.02 -25.32
N SER A 86 14.66 2.68 -25.59
CA SER A 86 15.06 1.53 -26.38
C SER A 86 14.94 0.19 -25.65
N GLU A 87 14.97 0.15 -24.32
CA GLU A 87 14.73 -1.10 -23.56
C GLU A 87 13.22 -1.41 -23.47
N ILE A 88 12.38 -0.40 -23.63
CA ILE A 88 10.91 -0.53 -23.61
C ILE A 88 10.38 -1.21 -24.89
N THR A 89 11.07 -1.08 -26.01
CA THR A 89 10.61 -1.56 -27.32
C THR A 89 10.95 -3.02 -27.65
N THR A 90 11.71 -3.71 -26.82
CA THR A 90 12.22 -5.05 -27.15
C THR A 90 11.47 -6.22 -26.57
N SER A 91 10.42 -6.04 -25.77
CA SER A 91 9.69 -7.20 -25.26
C SER A 91 8.60 -7.73 -26.18
N GLN A 92 8.88 -7.89 -27.47
CA GLN A 92 8.31 -8.98 -28.24
C GLN A 92 9.04 -10.30 -27.92
N ALA A 93 9.60 -10.44 -26.74
CA ALA A 93 9.96 -11.74 -26.20
C ALA A 93 8.64 -12.52 -26.14
N SER A 94 8.45 -13.35 -27.14
CA SER A 94 7.28 -14.21 -27.30
C SER A 94 7.01 -14.88 -25.98
N LEU A 95 5.90 -14.52 -25.34
CA LEU A 95 5.43 -15.18 -24.14
C LEU A 95 5.52 -16.69 -24.36
N GLN A 96 6.41 -17.34 -23.62
CA GLN A 96 6.55 -18.78 -23.68
C GLN A 96 5.39 -19.47 -22.94
N TYR A 97 4.65 -18.68 -22.13
CA TYR A 97 3.69 -19.18 -21.19
C TYR A 97 2.26 -18.98 -21.70
N SER A 98 1.52 -20.06 -21.78
CA SER A 98 0.07 -20.05 -22.00
C SER A 98 -0.56 -21.28 -21.36
N ASP A 99 -1.77 -21.10 -20.81
CA ASP A 99 -2.55 -22.21 -20.28
C ASP A 99 -3.22 -23.02 -21.40
N LYS A 100 -3.19 -24.34 -21.28
CA LYS A 100 -3.91 -25.22 -22.22
C LYS A 100 -5.42 -25.21 -22.00
N ALA A 101 -5.85 -24.94 -20.75
CA ALA A 101 -7.24 -24.95 -20.34
C ALA A 101 -7.49 -23.90 -19.25
N PHE A 102 -8.76 -23.59 -19.00
CA PHE A 102 -9.13 -22.79 -17.84
C PHE A 102 -8.82 -23.52 -16.54
N ARG A 103 -8.26 -22.79 -15.57
CA ARG A 103 -8.02 -23.27 -14.20
C ARG A 103 -8.80 -22.43 -13.20
N PRO A 104 -9.22 -22.99 -12.06
CA PRO A 104 -9.88 -22.22 -11.01
C PRO A 104 -8.93 -21.22 -10.36
N VAL A 105 -9.44 -20.01 -10.11
CA VAL A 105 -8.75 -18.96 -9.36
C VAL A 105 -9.72 -18.25 -8.41
N SER A 106 -9.18 -17.64 -7.37
CA SER A 106 -9.90 -16.69 -6.50
C SER A 106 -9.36 -15.29 -6.74
N ILE A 107 -10.24 -14.30 -6.75
CA ILE A 107 -9.89 -12.90 -6.82
C ILE A 107 -9.66 -12.39 -5.38
N PRO A 108 -8.73 -11.49 -5.14
CA PRO A 108 -7.74 -10.87 -6.04
C PRO A 108 -6.73 -11.87 -6.62
N HIS A 109 -6.34 -11.67 -7.88
CA HIS A 109 -5.45 -12.57 -8.60
C HIS A 109 -4.47 -11.80 -9.49
N ASP A 110 -3.20 -12.14 -9.37
CA ASP A 110 -2.10 -11.66 -10.21
C ASP A 110 -1.41 -12.86 -10.84
N TRP A 111 -1.52 -13.01 -12.16
CA TRP A 111 -0.94 -14.18 -12.82
C TRP A 111 0.56 -14.08 -13.08
N SER A 112 1.10 -12.84 -13.23
CA SER A 112 2.52 -12.67 -13.54
C SER A 112 3.42 -13.18 -12.41
N ILE A 113 2.99 -13.03 -11.15
CA ILE A 113 3.75 -13.53 -10.00
C ILE A 113 3.80 -15.08 -9.93
N GLU A 114 2.95 -15.77 -10.68
CA GLU A 114 2.90 -17.22 -10.74
C GLU A 114 3.87 -17.80 -11.80
N LEU A 115 4.38 -16.92 -12.68
CA LEU A 115 5.26 -17.29 -13.77
C LEU A 115 6.72 -17.35 -13.32
N PRO A 116 7.57 -18.15 -13.98
CA PRO A 116 8.99 -18.08 -13.76
C PRO A 116 9.55 -16.75 -14.26
N PHE A 117 10.70 -16.37 -13.72
CA PHE A 117 11.43 -15.21 -14.21
C PHE A 117 11.93 -15.41 -15.64
N ASP A 118 11.88 -14.35 -16.43
CA ASP A 118 12.43 -14.31 -17.78
C ASP A 118 13.36 -13.08 -17.90
N PRO A 119 14.67 -13.29 -17.97
CA PRO A 119 15.65 -12.19 -18.10
C PRO A 119 15.41 -11.29 -19.32
N GLN A 120 14.73 -11.79 -20.35
CA GLN A 120 14.42 -11.00 -21.57
C GLN A 120 13.30 -9.97 -21.35
N VAL A 121 12.50 -10.13 -20.31
CA VAL A 121 11.42 -9.20 -19.96
C VAL A 121 11.97 -7.88 -19.42
N GLY A 122 13.17 -7.92 -18.82
CA GLY A 122 13.83 -6.74 -18.26
C GLY A 122 13.50 -6.47 -16.79
N GLY A 123 14.38 -5.68 -16.17
CA GLY A 123 14.33 -5.38 -14.73
C GLY A 123 13.21 -4.45 -14.31
N SER A 124 12.71 -3.60 -15.21
CA SER A 124 11.63 -2.66 -14.91
C SER A 124 10.37 -3.35 -14.37
N ALA A 125 10.01 -4.53 -14.90
CA ALA A 125 8.89 -5.33 -14.42
C ALA A 125 9.32 -6.49 -13.48
N GLY A 126 10.52 -6.45 -12.90
CA GLY A 126 11.02 -7.51 -12.02
C GLY A 126 11.23 -8.84 -12.76
N TYR A 127 11.48 -8.81 -14.06
CA TYR A 127 11.64 -9.99 -14.92
C TYR A 127 10.43 -10.92 -14.98
N LEU A 128 9.24 -10.39 -14.73
CA LEU A 128 7.99 -11.14 -14.72
C LEU A 128 7.17 -10.90 -16.01
N PRO A 129 6.86 -11.95 -16.79
CA PRO A 129 6.09 -11.83 -18.02
C PRO A 129 4.67 -11.31 -17.81
N GLY A 130 4.14 -10.62 -18.80
CA GLY A 130 2.74 -10.23 -18.88
C GLY A 130 1.86 -11.20 -19.67
N GLY A 131 1.05 -10.68 -20.60
CA GLY A 131 0.24 -11.48 -21.54
C GLY A 131 -1.21 -11.12 -21.61
N GLN A 132 -2.02 -12.01 -22.23
CA GLN A 132 -3.45 -11.86 -22.41
C GLN A 132 -4.18 -12.79 -21.45
N GLY A 133 -4.76 -12.24 -20.38
CA GLY A 133 -5.52 -13.00 -19.39
C GLY A 133 -7.02 -13.03 -19.70
N ILE A 134 -7.62 -14.22 -19.64
CA ILE A 134 -9.07 -14.37 -19.76
C ILE A 134 -9.63 -14.97 -18.49
N TYR A 135 -10.51 -14.23 -17.85
CA TYR A 135 -11.30 -14.67 -16.72
C TYR A 135 -12.69 -15.03 -17.17
N SER A 136 -13.26 -16.13 -16.65
CA SER A 136 -14.64 -16.50 -16.87
C SER A 136 -15.27 -16.95 -15.58
N LYS A 137 -16.53 -16.54 -15.37
CA LYS A 137 -17.32 -16.95 -14.21
C LYS A 137 -18.74 -17.30 -14.61
N GLU A 138 -19.16 -18.53 -14.33
CA GLU A 138 -20.56 -18.92 -14.39
C GLU A 138 -21.23 -18.74 -13.04
N PHE A 139 -22.40 -18.14 -13.01
CA PHE A 139 -23.15 -17.90 -11.78
C PHE A 139 -24.66 -17.92 -12.01
N THR A 140 -25.40 -18.20 -10.94
CA THR A 140 -26.84 -18.05 -10.88
C THR A 140 -27.20 -17.05 -9.80
N LEU A 141 -28.21 -16.25 -10.03
CA LEU A 141 -28.65 -15.28 -9.02
C LEU A 141 -29.33 -16.00 -7.86
N PRO A 142 -28.95 -15.75 -6.60
CA PRO A 142 -29.69 -16.20 -5.44
C PRO A 142 -31.12 -15.64 -5.43
N THR A 143 -32.03 -16.28 -4.72
CA THR A 143 -33.45 -15.89 -4.65
C THR A 143 -33.64 -14.44 -4.24
N GLU A 144 -32.85 -13.95 -3.31
CA GLU A 144 -32.92 -12.56 -2.85
C GLU A 144 -32.62 -11.59 -3.99
N TRP A 145 -31.55 -11.80 -4.76
CA TRP A 145 -31.13 -10.96 -5.89
C TRP A 145 -32.18 -11.01 -7.02
N ARG A 146 -32.77 -12.18 -7.30
CA ARG A 146 -33.88 -12.32 -8.25
C ARG A 146 -35.10 -11.52 -7.82
N ASN A 147 -35.44 -11.57 -6.53
CA ASN A 147 -36.58 -10.83 -5.97
C ASN A 147 -36.37 -9.32 -6.11
N ARG A 148 -35.14 -8.82 -5.98
CA ARG A 148 -34.79 -7.40 -6.20
C ARG A 148 -34.99 -7.01 -7.67
N LEU A 149 -34.49 -7.80 -8.63
CA LEU A 149 -34.74 -7.58 -10.05
C LEU A 149 -36.23 -7.57 -10.38
N ASN A 150 -37.02 -8.46 -9.76
CA ASN A 150 -38.48 -8.52 -9.97
C ASN A 150 -39.20 -7.28 -9.41
N LYS A 151 -38.60 -6.60 -8.41
CA LYS A 151 -39.07 -5.32 -7.87
C LYS A 151 -38.61 -4.12 -8.71
N GLY A 152 -37.84 -4.35 -9.77
CA GLY A 152 -37.31 -3.30 -10.63
C GLY A 152 -36.06 -2.62 -10.12
N GLU A 153 -35.36 -3.23 -9.17
CA GLU A 153 -34.02 -2.78 -8.74
C GLU A 153 -32.98 -3.14 -9.81
N GLU A 154 -31.86 -2.39 -9.79
CA GLU A 154 -30.74 -2.59 -10.71
C GLU A 154 -29.64 -3.40 -10.04
N ILE A 155 -29.00 -4.29 -10.80
CA ILE A 155 -27.81 -5.02 -10.36
C ILE A 155 -26.62 -4.51 -11.17
N THR A 156 -25.61 -4.04 -10.44
CA THR A 156 -24.34 -3.58 -11.00
C THR A 156 -23.19 -4.47 -10.52
N ILE A 157 -22.17 -4.57 -11.35
CA ILE A 157 -20.86 -5.13 -10.97
C ILE A 157 -19.86 -4.00 -10.86
N HIS A 158 -18.97 -4.08 -9.89
CA HIS A 158 -17.89 -3.15 -9.69
C HIS A 158 -16.56 -3.89 -9.51
N PHE A 159 -15.51 -3.43 -10.19
CA PHE A 159 -14.14 -3.89 -10.07
C PHE A 159 -13.33 -2.79 -9.41
N ASP A 160 -12.69 -3.06 -8.29
CA ASP A 160 -11.84 -2.07 -7.60
C ASP A 160 -10.51 -1.82 -8.33
N GLY A 161 -10.09 -2.73 -9.19
CA GLY A 161 -8.92 -2.58 -10.05
C GLY A 161 -8.60 -3.81 -10.88
N VAL A 162 -8.29 -3.59 -12.15
CA VAL A 162 -7.89 -4.63 -13.12
C VAL A 162 -6.70 -4.11 -13.93
N TYR A 163 -5.54 -4.73 -13.80
CA TYR A 163 -4.35 -4.27 -14.50
C TYR A 163 -4.08 -5.12 -15.75
N HIS A 164 -4.23 -4.56 -16.97
CA HIS A 164 -4.92 -3.34 -17.37
C HIS A 164 -5.69 -3.59 -18.69
N ARG A 165 -6.24 -2.57 -19.34
CA ARG A 165 -7.02 -2.69 -20.58
C ARG A 165 -8.08 -3.78 -20.50
N ALA A 166 -8.92 -3.70 -19.47
CA ALA A 166 -9.98 -4.66 -19.23
C ALA A 166 -11.13 -4.48 -20.21
N THR A 167 -11.63 -5.57 -20.77
CA THR A 167 -12.91 -5.59 -21.52
C THR A 167 -13.83 -6.64 -20.91
N VAL A 168 -15.09 -6.29 -20.69
CA VAL A 168 -16.05 -7.11 -19.94
C VAL A 168 -17.28 -7.43 -20.79
N TRP A 169 -17.73 -8.71 -20.71
CA TRP A 169 -18.95 -9.21 -21.37
C TRP A 169 -19.81 -9.99 -20.37
N LEU A 170 -21.14 -9.86 -20.52
CA LEU A 170 -22.12 -10.69 -19.83
C LEU A 170 -23.02 -11.38 -20.85
N ASN A 171 -23.15 -12.70 -20.78
CA ASN A 171 -24.01 -13.51 -21.66
C ASN A 171 -23.81 -13.22 -23.16
N GLY A 172 -22.56 -12.95 -23.57
CA GLY A 172 -22.21 -12.60 -24.94
C GLY A 172 -22.30 -11.11 -25.29
N HIS A 173 -22.91 -10.28 -24.45
CA HIS A 173 -23.03 -8.84 -24.64
C HIS A 173 -21.84 -8.09 -24.04
N ARG A 174 -21.19 -7.23 -24.83
CA ARG A 174 -20.12 -6.35 -24.36
C ARG A 174 -20.70 -5.29 -23.44
N LEU A 175 -20.25 -5.27 -22.18
CA LEU A 175 -20.64 -4.24 -21.20
C LEU A 175 -19.84 -2.95 -21.39
N GLY A 176 -18.53 -3.09 -21.62
CA GLY A 176 -17.63 -1.96 -21.82
C GLY A 176 -16.16 -2.36 -21.68
N HIS A 177 -15.32 -1.34 -21.53
CA HIS A 177 -13.89 -1.49 -21.28
C HIS A 177 -13.41 -0.42 -20.29
N HIS A 178 -12.26 -0.66 -19.66
CA HIS A 178 -11.57 0.27 -18.80
C HIS A 178 -10.07 0.12 -19.02
N MET A 179 -9.35 1.24 -19.21
CA MET A 179 -7.97 1.21 -19.67
C MET A 179 -6.95 1.34 -18.53
N TYR A 180 -7.22 2.21 -17.55
CA TYR A 180 -6.30 2.46 -16.45
C TYR A 180 -6.44 1.41 -15.35
N GLY A 181 -5.33 0.78 -14.98
CA GLY A 181 -5.36 -0.37 -14.08
C GLY A 181 -5.62 -0.05 -12.61
N TYR A 182 -5.55 1.22 -12.18
CA TYR A 182 -5.51 1.58 -10.77
C TYR A 182 -6.79 2.25 -10.24
N THR A 183 -7.69 2.65 -11.12
CA THR A 183 -9.02 3.14 -10.77
C THR A 183 -10.07 2.04 -10.87
N GLY A 184 -11.12 2.12 -10.05
CA GLY A 184 -12.25 1.20 -10.09
C GLY A 184 -13.23 1.58 -11.21
N PHE A 185 -14.00 0.60 -11.67
CA PHE A 185 -15.04 0.79 -12.68
C PHE A 185 -16.18 -0.20 -12.50
N GLY A 186 -17.35 0.14 -13.04
CA GLY A 186 -18.52 -0.71 -12.90
C GLY A 186 -19.44 -0.70 -14.11
N PHE A 187 -20.32 -1.71 -14.18
CA PHE A 187 -21.29 -1.85 -15.26
C PHE A 187 -22.66 -2.29 -14.72
N ASN A 188 -23.72 -1.75 -15.31
CA ASN A 188 -25.08 -2.23 -15.07
C ASN A 188 -25.30 -3.57 -15.80
N LEU A 189 -25.51 -4.63 -15.02
CA LEU A 189 -25.75 -5.99 -15.52
C LEU A 189 -27.22 -6.22 -15.90
N THR A 190 -28.15 -5.45 -15.32
CA THR A 190 -29.61 -5.67 -15.36
C THR A 190 -30.15 -5.96 -16.76
N PRO A 191 -29.76 -5.24 -17.84
CA PRO A 191 -30.30 -5.45 -19.16
C PRO A 191 -29.94 -6.82 -19.77
N TYR A 192 -28.86 -7.45 -19.33
CA TYR A 192 -28.32 -8.67 -19.93
C TYR A 192 -28.34 -9.89 -19.01
N LEU A 193 -28.87 -9.74 -17.77
CA LEU A 193 -28.99 -10.83 -16.81
C LEU A 193 -30.12 -11.78 -17.16
N TYR A 194 -29.84 -13.07 -17.14
CA TYR A 194 -30.85 -14.10 -17.06
C TYR A 194 -31.30 -14.24 -15.60
N LYS A 195 -32.59 -13.98 -15.36
CA LYS A 195 -33.15 -14.10 -14.00
C LYS A 195 -33.14 -15.55 -13.51
N GLU A 196 -33.38 -16.48 -14.42
CA GLU A 196 -33.35 -17.91 -14.18
C GLU A 196 -32.22 -18.54 -15.02
N GLY A 197 -31.57 -19.55 -14.43
CA GLY A 197 -30.51 -20.27 -15.11
C GLY A 197 -29.11 -19.62 -14.88
N LYS A 198 -28.17 -20.04 -15.72
CA LYS A 198 -26.77 -19.63 -15.62
C LYS A 198 -26.48 -18.35 -16.41
N ASN A 199 -25.80 -17.43 -15.77
CA ASN A 199 -25.15 -16.28 -16.40
C ASN A 199 -23.65 -16.56 -16.56
N ARG A 200 -23.04 -16.02 -17.61
CA ARG A 200 -21.58 -16.09 -17.81
C ARG A 200 -21.01 -14.68 -17.96
N LEU A 201 -20.11 -14.34 -17.06
CA LEU A 201 -19.28 -13.14 -17.11
C LEU A 201 -17.92 -13.52 -17.68
N VAL A 202 -17.41 -12.71 -18.61
CA VAL A 202 -16.07 -12.86 -19.20
C VAL A 202 -15.34 -11.54 -19.07
N VAL A 203 -14.09 -11.58 -18.62
CA VAL A 203 -13.20 -10.42 -18.55
C VAL A 203 -11.92 -10.76 -19.28
N HIS A 204 -11.57 -9.98 -20.29
CA HIS A 204 -10.28 -10.00 -20.94
C HIS A 204 -9.40 -8.91 -20.34
N VAL A 205 -8.17 -9.25 -20.07
CA VAL A 205 -7.16 -8.32 -19.50
C VAL A 205 -5.91 -8.40 -20.36
N ASP A 206 -5.50 -7.27 -20.91
CA ASP A 206 -4.30 -7.17 -21.73
C ASP A 206 -3.16 -6.53 -20.93
N ARG A 207 -2.13 -7.29 -20.60
CA ARG A 207 -0.92 -6.83 -19.92
C ARG A 207 0.32 -7.15 -20.76
N GLU A 208 0.34 -6.78 -22.03
CA GLU A 208 1.54 -6.92 -22.89
C GLU A 208 2.57 -5.83 -22.63
N GLU A 209 2.12 -4.61 -22.37
CA GLU A 209 3.02 -3.50 -22.04
C GLU A 209 3.43 -3.53 -20.57
N GLN A 210 4.64 -3.07 -20.32
CA GLN A 210 5.25 -3.02 -18.99
C GLN A 210 5.41 -1.58 -18.52
N SER A 211 5.43 -1.38 -17.21
CA SER A 211 5.78 -0.11 -16.58
C SER A 211 7.26 -0.11 -16.15
N ARG A 212 7.75 0.99 -15.57
CA ARG A 212 9.09 1.01 -14.99
C ARG A 212 9.18 0.29 -13.63
N TRP A 213 8.06 -0.06 -13.00
CA TRP A 213 7.99 -0.95 -11.83
C TRP A 213 7.03 -2.10 -12.09
N TYR A 214 6.99 -3.08 -11.21
CA TYR A 214 6.08 -4.20 -11.30
C TYR A 214 4.63 -3.78 -11.01
N THR A 215 3.81 -3.80 -12.01
CA THR A 215 2.40 -3.37 -11.93
C THR A 215 1.43 -4.51 -11.64
N GLY A 216 1.93 -5.76 -11.71
CA GLY A 216 1.08 -6.95 -11.68
C GLY A 216 0.26 -7.17 -12.94
N SER A 217 -0.74 -8.04 -12.81
CA SER A 217 -1.59 -8.48 -13.93
C SER A 217 -2.91 -9.01 -13.42
N GLY A 218 -4.01 -8.68 -14.11
CA GLY A 218 -5.29 -9.34 -13.85
C GLY A 218 -6.27 -8.59 -12.98
N ILE A 219 -7.27 -9.30 -12.50
CA ILE A 219 -8.25 -8.77 -11.54
C ILE A 219 -7.59 -8.83 -10.16
N TYR A 220 -6.79 -7.81 -9.84
CA TYR A 220 -5.91 -7.83 -8.68
C TYR A 220 -6.49 -7.17 -7.43
N ARG A 221 -7.68 -6.56 -7.54
CA ARG A 221 -8.49 -6.03 -6.44
C ARG A 221 -9.84 -6.73 -6.41
N HIS A 222 -10.68 -6.39 -5.44
CA HIS A 222 -11.97 -7.05 -5.24
C HIS A 222 -12.97 -6.79 -6.37
N VAL A 223 -13.92 -7.73 -6.52
CA VAL A 223 -15.09 -7.60 -7.38
C VAL A 223 -16.35 -7.66 -6.52
N TRP A 224 -17.28 -6.74 -6.77
CA TRP A 224 -18.49 -6.56 -6.01
C TRP A 224 -19.72 -6.67 -6.90
N LEU A 225 -20.78 -7.28 -6.37
CA LEU A 225 -22.12 -7.08 -6.89
C LEU A 225 -22.90 -6.15 -5.97
N GLN A 226 -23.69 -5.27 -6.57
CA GLN A 226 -24.55 -4.36 -5.84
C GLN A 226 -25.96 -4.38 -6.43
N ALA A 227 -26.99 -4.39 -5.56
CA ALA A 227 -28.36 -4.20 -5.97
C ALA A 227 -28.92 -2.94 -5.31
N THR A 228 -29.43 -2.01 -6.14
CA THR A 228 -29.94 -0.72 -5.71
C THR A 228 -31.33 -0.47 -6.26
N ASN A 229 -32.12 0.32 -5.53
CA ASN A 229 -33.34 0.90 -6.09
C ASN A 229 -32.99 1.83 -7.26
N LYS A 230 -33.93 2.10 -8.17
CA LYS A 230 -33.74 3.11 -9.23
C LYS A 230 -33.46 4.50 -8.67
N VAL A 231 -34.01 4.80 -7.49
CA VAL A 231 -33.69 6.03 -6.75
C VAL A 231 -32.71 5.66 -5.63
N HIS A 232 -31.47 6.10 -5.79
CA HIS A 232 -30.40 5.76 -4.87
C HIS A 232 -29.28 6.83 -4.88
N VAL A 233 -28.45 6.84 -3.86
CA VAL A 233 -27.22 7.66 -3.86
C VAL A 233 -26.29 7.18 -4.95
N LYS A 234 -25.82 8.10 -5.78
CA LYS A 234 -24.82 7.81 -6.83
C LYS A 234 -23.55 7.22 -6.23
N GLU A 235 -22.90 6.32 -6.94
CA GLU A 235 -21.57 5.81 -6.56
C GLU A 235 -20.63 7.00 -6.31
N HIS A 236 -19.92 7.01 -5.15
CA HIS A 236 -19.09 8.14 -4.71
C HIS A 236 -19.79 9.51 -4.68
N GLY A 237 -21.12 9.54 -4.69
CA GLY A 237 -21.93 10.77 -4.75
C GLY A 237 -22.03 11.54 -3.43
N ILE A 238 -21.43 11.07 -2.34
CA ILE A 238 -21.38 11.78 -1.06
C ILE A 238 -20.03 12.46 -0.90
N PHE A 239 -20.06 13.75 -0.53
CA PHE A 239 -18.89 14.51 -0.17
C PHE A 239 -19.07 15.18 1.18
N VAL A 240 -18.19 14.88 2.13
CA VAL A 240 -18.21 15.38 3.50
C VAL A 240 -17.01 16.30 3.73
N THR A 241 -17.28 17.54 4.10
CA THR A 241 -16.23 18.46 4.56
C THR A 241 -16.49 18.88 5.99
N THR A 242 -15.41 19.00 6.77
CA THR A 242 -15.47 19.26 8.21
C THR A 242 -14.61 20.44 8.61
N LYS A 243 -14.94 21.06 9.77
CA LYS A 243 -14.10 22.03 10.47
C LYS A 243 -13.89 21.61 11.92
N ASN A 244 -12.82 22.08 12.55
CA ASN A 244 -12.52 21.77 13.94
C ASN A 244 -13.57 22.31 14.93
N ASP A 245 -14.37 23.29 14.53
CA ASP A 245 -15.51 23.81 15.32
C ASP A 245 -16.72 22.85 15.37
N GLY A 246 -16.65 21.73 14.64
CA GLY A 246 -17.70 20.72 14.55
C GLY A 246 -18.66 20.92 13.39
N SER A 247 -18.46 21.93 12.55
CA SER A 247 -19.25 22.12 11.33
C SER A 247 -18.99 21.01 10.33
N VAL A 248 -20.07 20.45 9.77
CA VAL A 248 -20.07 19.42 8.74
C VAL A 248 -20.93 19.88 7.57
N ASN A 249 -20.37 19.95 6.38
CA ASN A 249 -21.12 20.14 5.13
C ASN A 249 -21.15 18.82 4.38
N VAL A 250 -22.33 18.41 3.94
CA VAL A 250 -22.56 17.19 3.17
C VAL A 250 -23.18 17.57 1.84
N GLN A 251 -22.51 17.17 0.75
CA GLN A 251 -23.09 17.19 -0.58
C GLN A 251 -23.48 15.76 -0.95
N THR A 252 -24.65 15.56 -1.55
CA THR A 252 -25.15 14.24 -1.93
C THR A 252 -25.75 14.30 -3.32
N GLU A 253 -25.27 13.44 -4.21
CA GLU A 253 -25.84 13.21 -5.53
C GLU A 253 -26.73 11.97 -5.50
N VAL A 254 -27.93 12.06 -6.09
CA VAL A 254 -28.90 10.96 -6.18
C VAL A 254 -29.23 10.69 -7.64
N VAL A 255 -29.43 9.43 -7.95
CA VAL A 255 -29.86 8.97 -9.28
C VAL A 255 -31.35 8.64 -9.21
N GLY A 256 -32.10 8.98 -10.25
CA GLY A 256 -33.41 8.42 -10.58
C GLY A 256 -34.66 9.23 -10.21
N ASP A 257 -34.68 10.12 -9.20
CA ASP A 257 -35.82 10.95 -8.84
C ASP A 257 -35.37 12.24 -8.17
N ASP A 258 -35.75 13.38 -8.76
CA ASP A 258 -35.40 14.71 -8.26
C ASP A 258 -36.25 15.14 -7.04
N ASN A 259 -37.31 14.40 -6.73
CA ASN A 259 -38.27 14.73 -5.65
C ASN A 259 -38.06 13.84 -4.38
N CYS A 260 -36.91 13.18 -4.25
CA CYS A 260 -36.62 12.38 -3.07
C CYS A 260 -36.28 13.27 -1.85
N LYS A 261 -36.41 12.71 -0.66
CA LYS A 261 -35.95 13.32 0.59
C LYS A 261 -34.69 12.65 1.10
N LEU A 262 -33.73 13.45 1.52
CA LEU A 262 -32.52 13.00 2.15
C LEU A 262 -32.53 13.26 3.64
N SER A 263 -32.01 12.30 4.40
CA SER A 263 -31.81 12.43 5.84
C SER A 263 -30.37 12.02 6.13
N HIS A 264 -29.65 12.89 6.83
CA HIS A 264 -28.27 12.67 7.26
C HIS A 264 -28.23 12.54 8.77
N SER A 265 -27.52 11.54 9.28
CA SER A 265 -27.27 11.35 10.70
C SER A 265 -25.80 11.07 10.93
N ILE A 266 -25.19 11.79 11.88
CA ILE A 266 -23.81 11.52 12.30
C ILE A 266 -23.83 10.57 13.48
N ILE A 267 -23.09 9.50 13.38
CA ILE A 267 -22.96 8.42 14.37
C ILE A 267 -21.51 8.40 14.85
N ASP A 268 -21.34 8.38 16.17
CA ASP A 268 -20.02 8.26 16.77
C ASP A 268 -19.49 6.81 16.73
N ARG A 269 -18.23 6.61 17.09
CA ARG A 269 -17.58 5.28 17.10
C ARG A 269 -18.27 4.25 18.02
N TYR A 270 -19.18 4.70 18.91
CA TYR A 270 -19.92 3.84 19.83
C TYR A 270 -21.32 3.50 19.30
N GLY A 271 -21.67 3.97 18.10
CA GLY A 271 -22.97 3.76 17.47
C GLY A 271 -24.05 4.74 17.91
N LYS A 272 -23.69 5.81 18.63
CA LYS A 272 -24.64 6.83 19.09
C LYS A 272 -24.84 7.89 18.04
N LYS A 273 -26.09 8.17 17.70
CA LYS A 273 -26.48 9.30 16.85
C LYS A 273 -26.29 10.62 17.62
N ILE A 274 -25.46 11.51 17.10
CA ILE A 274 -25.04 12.75 17.76
C ILE A 274 -25.48 14.02 17.03
N ALA A 275 -25.80 13.92 15.74
CA ALA A 275 -26.36 15.02 14.95
C ALA A 275 -27.25 14.47 13.84
N SER A 276 -28.20 15.27 13.37
CA SER A 276 -28.99 14.94 12.18
C SER A 276 -29.51 16.17 11.47
N ALA A 277 -29.72 16.06 10.15
CA ALA A 277 -30.36 17.04 9.30
C ALA A 277 -31.19 16.32 8.23
N ALA A 278 -32.21 17.00 7.72
CA ALA A 278 -32.99 16.55 6.58
C ALA A 278 -32.99 17.62 5.51
N SER A 279 -32.99 17.20 4.25
CA SER A 279 -33.11 18.09 3.08
C SER A 279 -33.95 17.44 2.01
N ALA A 280 -34.58 18.23 1.15
CA ALA A 280 -35.13 17.74 -0.09
C ALA A 280 -34.02 17.68 -1.16
N SER A 281 -34.05 16.69 -2.03
CA SER A 281 -33.24 16.70 -3.23
C SER A 281 -33.89 17.61 -4.27
N THR A 282 -33.08 18.48 -4.86
CA THR A 282 -33.49 19.29 -6.02
C THR A 282 -32.46 19.12 -7.10
N ASN A 283 -32.89 18.80 -8.33
CA ASN A 283 -31.98 18.59 -9.48
C ASN A 283 -30.91 17.50 -9.22
N SER A 284 -31.30 16.37 -8.60
CA SER A 284 -30.43 15.22 -8.29
C SER A 284 -29.25 15.52 -7.38
N ALA A 285 -29.16 16.72 -6.79
CA ALA A 285 -28.12 17.12 -5.86
C ALA A 285 -28.71 17.81 -4.61
N SER A 286 -28.06 17.66 -3.48
CA SER A 286 -28.44 18.28 -2.21
C SER A 286 -27.23 18.68 -1.40
N ALA A 287 -27.37 19.78 -0.65
CA ALA A 287 -26.41 20.23 0.34
C ALA A 287 -27.06 20.29 1.74
N SER A 288 -26.41 19.69 2.72
CA SER A 288 -26.85 19.71 4.13
C SER A 288 -25.74 20.22 5.04
N LYS A 289 -26.14 20.90 6.11
CA LYS A 289 -25.22 21.35 7.16
C LYS A 289 -25.59 20.70 8.48
N LEU A 290 -24.60 20.15 9.17
CA LEU A 290 -24.74 19.57 10.50
C LEU A 290 -23.72 20.20 11.44
N LEU A 291 -23.96 20.06 12.74
CA LEU A 291 -23.06 20.52 13.79
C LEU A 291 -22.88 19.43 14.84
N VAL A 292 -21.64 19.04 15.09
CA VAL A 292 -21.25 18.18 16.20
C VAL A 292 -20.62 19.04 17.29
N LYS A 293 -21.21 19.08 18.47
CA LYS A 293 -20.65 19.85 19.59
C LYS A 293 -19.41 19.15 20.14
N ASN A 294 -18.28 19.87 20.25
CA ASN A 294 -17.02 19.37 20.76
C ASN A 294 -16.57 18.05 20.07
N PRO A 295 -16.29 18.07 18.75
CA PRO A 295 -15.91 16.88 18.04
C PRO A 295 -14.55 16.35 18.53
N GLN A 296 -14.40 15.02 18.50
CA GLN A 296 -13.09 14.39 18.63
C GLN A 296 -12.37 14.55 17.29
N LEU A 297 -11.23 15.23 17.30
CA LEU A 297 -10.48 15.48 16.08
C LEU A 297 -9.69 14.22 15.67
N TRP A 298 -9.68 13.96 14.37
CA TRP A 298 -8.81 12.95 13.78
C TRP A 298 -7.36 13.49 13.70
N SER A 299 -6.40 12.70 14.17
CA SER A 299 -4.97 13.02 14.05
C SER A 299 -4.13 11.75 13.93
N THR A 300 -2.83 11.91 13.72
CA THR A 300 -1.88 10.79 13.65
C THR A 300 -1.81 9.98 14.94
N ASP A 301 -2.02 10.63 16.08
CA ASP A 301 -1.97 9.99 17.41
C ASP A 301 -3.35 9.57 17.91
N HIS A 302 -4.40 10.21 17.39
CA HIS A 302 -5.78 9.96 17.78
C HIS A 302 -6.69 9.88 16.54
N PRO A 303 -6.68 8.78 15.80
CA PRO A 303 -7.43 8.61 14.54
C PRO A 303 -8.91 8.31 14.83
N TYR A 304 -9.67 9.34 15.21
CA TYR A 304 -11.07 9.20 15.56
C TYR A 304 -11.97 9.37 14.33
N LEU A 305 -12.77 8.33 14.02
CA LEU A 305 -13.71 8.33 12.90
C LEU A 305 -15.15 8.40 13.37
N TYR A 306 -15.95 9.08 12.57
CA TYR A 306 -17.41 9.12 12.63
C TYR A 306 -17.99 8.44 11.40
N THR A 307 -19.28 8.12 11.44
CA THR A 307 -20.02 7.63 10.29
C THR A 307 -21.16 8.60 9.98
N LEU A 308 -21.23 9.05 8.72
CA LEU A 308 -22.40 9.71 8.17
C LEU A 308 -23.33 8.63 7.63
N LEU A 309 -24.52 8.51 8.19
CA LEU A 309 -25.62 7.69 7.67
C LEU A 309 -26.51 8.57 6.79
N THR A 310 -26.49 8.31 5.49
CA THR A 310 -27.36 8.98 4.50
C THR A 310 -28.51 8.05 4.12
N GLN A 311 -29.73 8.51 4.27
CA GLN A 311 -30.94 7.77 3.90
C GLN A 311 -31.70 8.52 2.82
N VAL A 312 -32.18 7.79 1.80
CA VAL A 312 -32.99 8.31 0.70
C VAL A 312 -34.41 7.80 0.82
N THR A 313 -35.36 8.72 0.86
CA THR A 313 -36.79 8.42 0.88
C THR A 313 -37.40 8.91 -0.44
N ASP A 314 -38.13 8.04 -1.15
CA ASP A 314 -38.77 8.38 -2.42
C ASP A 314 -39.92 9.39 -2.25
N SER A 315 -40.48 9.85 -3.35
CA SER A 315 -41.62 10.80 -3.38
C SER A 315 -42.87 10.26 -2.69
N LYS A 316 -42.95 8.94 -2.45
CA LYS A 316 -44.08 8.29 -1.74
C LYS A 316 -43.80 8.14 -0.24
N GLY A 317 -42.68 8.60 0.27
CA GLY A 317 -42.28 8.50 1.66
C GLY A 317 -41.67 7.15 2.07
N LYS A 318 -41.31 6.29 1.12
CA LYS A 318 -40.67 5.00 1.38
C LYS A 318 -39.17 5.18 1.41
N LEU A 319 -38.49 4.64 2.44
CA LEU A 319 -37.02 4.52 2.47
C LEU A 319 -36.58 3.54 1.37
N VAL A 320 -35.73 4.00 0.45
CA VAL A 320 -35.32 3.26 -0.75
C VAL A 320 -33.82 3.01 -0.84
N ASP A 321 -33.01 3.82 -0.13
CA ASP A 321 -31.56 3.63 -0.08
C ASP A 321 -30.96 4.10 1.24
N GLU A 322 -29.87 3.49 1.64
CA GLU A 322 -29.12 3.84 2.86
C GLU A 322 -27.61 3.61 2.62
N VAL A 323 -26.81 4.65 2.90
CA VAL A 323 -25.34 4.63 2.71
C VAL A 323 -24.65 5.12 3.96
N GLU A 324 -23.63 4.38 4.42
CA GLU A 324 -22.74 4.77 5.50
C GLU A 324 -21.42 5.30 4.91
N THR A 325 -21.00 6.52 5.30
CA THR A 325 -19.76 7.14 4.86
C THR A 325 -18.89 7.47 6.06
N PRO A 326 -17.75 6.78 6.27
CA PRO A 326 -16.78 7.14 7.29
C PRO A 326 -16.15 8.51 7.02
N PHE A 327 -15.88 9.28 8.07
CA PHE A 327 -15.20 10.57 7.97
C PHE A 327 -14.54 10.95 9.30
N GLY A 328 -13.69 11.97 9.28
CA GLY A 328 -13.05 12.52 10.48
C GLY A 328 -13.06 14.04 10.50
N PHE A 329 -13.04 14.64 11.69
CA PHE A 329 -12.86 16.08 11.85
C PHE A 329 -11.37 16.39 11.88
N ARG A 330 -10.88 17.16 10.91
CA ARG A 330 -9.52 17.67 10.90
C ARG A 330 -9.37 18.91 10.02
N GLU A 331 -8.39 19.74 10.33
CA GLU A 331 -7.95 20.83 9.48
C GLU A 331 -6.47 20.68 9.15
N ILE A 332 -6.12 20.96 7.90
CA ILE A 332 -4.75 20.95 7.41
C ILE A 332 -4.35 22.34 6.90
N LYS A 333 -3.09 22.72 7.11
CA LYS A 333 -2.52 23.94 6.55
C LYS A 333 -1.09 23.69 6.14
N PHE A 334 -0.73 24.12 4.95
CA PHE A 334 0.67 24.28 4.54
C PHE A 334 1.03 25.76 4.54
N ASP A 335 2.17 26.07 5.12
CA ASP A 335 2.69 27.42 5.26
C ASP A 335 4.08 27.50 4.64
N ALA A 336 4.32 28.52 3.84
CA ALA A 336 5.55 28.64 3.06
C ALA A 336 6.81 28.79 3.91
N ASN A 337 6.71 29.28 5.16
CA ASN A 337 7.85 29.55 6.04
C ASN A 337 7.99 28.55 7.19
N THR A 338 6.89 27.89 7.56
CA THR A 338 6.84 27.04 8.76
C THR A 338 6.36 25.61 8.48
N GLY A 339 6.07 25.25 7.22
CA GLY A 339 5.78 23.89 6.80
C GLY A 339 4.34 23.45 7.06
N PHE A 340 4.13 22.27 7.61
CA PHE A 340 2.83 21.60 7.71
C PHE A 340 2.20 21.72 9.11
N TYR A 341 0.86 21.85 9.12
CA TYR A 341 0.04 21.89 10.35
C TYR A 341 -1.15 20.95 10.22
N LEU A 342 -1.37 20.17 11.27
CA LEU A 342 -2.57 19.35 11.46
C LEU A 342 -3.30 19.84 12.71
N ASN A 343 -4.56 20.25 12.57
CA ASN A 343 -5.38 20.79 13.67
C ASN A 343 -4.70 21.96 14.42
N GLY A 344 -3.98 22.81 13.68
CA GLY A 344 -3.26 23.96 14.25
C GLY A 344 -1.91 23.62 14.88
N LYS A 345 -1.52 22.33 15.02
CA LYS A 345 -0.23 21.90 15.53
C LYS A 345 0.76 21.76 14.37
N ASN A 346 1.88 22.47 14.44
CA ASN A 346 2.99 22.32 13.50
C ASN A 346 3.66 20.94 13.66
N MET A 347 3.96 20.28 12.55
CA MET A 347 4.64 18.99 12.55
C MET A 347 5.33 18.75 11.20
N LYS A 348 6.34 17.88 11.19
CA LYS A 348 6.96 17.42 9.93
C LYS A 348 6.24 16.20 9.40
N LEU A 349 6.10 16.14 8.06
CA LEU A 349 5.70 14.92 7.36
C LEU A 349 6.91 13.99 7.32
N LYS A 350 6.86 12.94 8.14
CA LYS A 350 7.84 11.85 8.23
C LYS A 350 7.36 10.75 7.31
N GLY A 351 7.64 10.91 6.03
CA GLY A 351 6.98 10.17 4.97
C GLY A 351 7.80 9.05 4.35
N MET A 352 7.11 8.08 3.79
CA MET A 352 7.70 7.05 2.94
C MET A 352 6.84 6.82 1.70
N CYS A 353 7.49 6.64 0.55
CA CYS A 353 6.86 6.21 -0.68
C CYS A 353 6.59 4.70 -0.63
N LEU A 354 5.47 4.25 -1.20
CA LEU A 354 5.13 2.83 -1.28
C LEU A 354 4.60 2.48 -2.66
N HIS A 355 5.14 1.40 -3.23
CA HIS A 355 4.52 0.65 -4.32
C HIS A 355 3.49 -0.35 -3.80
N GLN A 356 2.64 -0.85 -4.69
CA GLN A 356 1.48 -1.66 -4.29
C GLN A 356 1.75 -3.17 -4.20
N ASP A 357 2.90 -3.66 -4.66
CA ASP A 357 3.22 -5.09 -4.62
C ASP A 357 3.66 -5.56 -3.23
N ALA A 358 3.58 -6.85 -3.01
CA ALA A 358 4.01 -7.52 -1.77
C ALA A 358 4.71 -8.85 -2.05
N GLY A 359 5.77 -8.83 -2.85
CA GLY A 359 6.63 -9.98 -3.12
C GLY A 359 5.86 -11.15 -3.72
N SER A 360 5.86 -12.31 -3.08
CA SER A 360 5.17 -13.53 -3.55
C SER A 360 3.66 -13.37 -3.77
N LEU A 361 3.05 -12.30 -3.30
CA LEU A 361 1.65 -11.97 -3.57
C LEU A 361 1.46 -11.17 -4.86
N GLY A 362 2.54 -10.63 -5.42
CA GLY A 362 2.43 -9.64 -6.49
C GLY A 362 1.63 -8.44 -6.01
N VAL A 363 0.69 -7.97 -6.82
CA VAL A 363 -0.21 -6.85 -6.48
C VAL A 363 -1.56 -7.29 -5.91
N ALA A 364 -1.81 -8.60 -5.84
CA ALA A 364 -3.01 -9.15 -5.21
C ALA A 364 -2.86 -9.21 -3.67
N VAL A 365 -2.73 -8.06 -3.05
CA VAL A 365 -2.33 -7.89 -1.65
C VAL A 365 -3.54 -7.83 -0.72
N PRO A 366 -3.71 -8.80 0.19
CA PRO A 366 -4.78 -8.77 1.18
C PRO A 366 -4.66 -7.59 2.15
N GLU A 367 -5.80 -7.14 2.68
CA GLU A 367 -5.91 -6.05 3.67
C GLU A 367 -4.97 -6.26 4.87
N GLU A 368 -4.87 -7.48 5.37
CA GLU A 368 -4.05 -7.83 6.53
C GLU A 368 -2.54 -7.63 6.28
N VAL A 369 -2.11 -7.81 5.03
CA VAL A 369 -0.71 -7.57 4.63
C VAL A 369 -0.44 -6.07 4.59
N TRP A 370 -1.38 -5.27 4.06
CA TRP A 370 -1.30 -3.81 4.13
C TRP A 370 -1.25 -3.31 5.57
N LEU A 371 -2.13 -3.81 6.42
CA LEU A 371 -2.16 -3.46 7.85
C LEU A 371 -0.81 -3.74 8.52
N ARG A 372 -0.18 -4.89 8.22
CA ARG A 372 1.12 -5.27 8.75
C ARG A 372 2.23 -4.33 8.28
N ARG A 373 2.25 -3.99 6.98
CA ARG A 373 3.22 -3.07 6.38
C ARG A 373 3.10 -1.66 6.98
N LEU A 374 1.91 -1.10 6.99
CA LEU A 374 1.65 0.24 7.51
C LEU A 374 1.95 0.37 9.01
N LYS A 375 1.68 -0.69 9.79
CA LYS A 375 2.10 -0.74 11.20
C LYS A 375 3.62 -0.75 11.36
N ALA A 376 4.34 -1.52 10.55
CA ALA A 376 5.80 -1.56 10.60
C ALA A 376 6.40 -0.18 10.33
N LEU A 377 5.93 0.53 9.31
CA LEU A 377 6.36 1.89 9.00
C LEU A 377 6.01 2.87 10.14
N LYS A 378 4.81 2.79 10.68
CA LYS A 378 4.40 3.65 11.80
C LYS A 378 5.26 3.41 13.05
N ASN A 379 5.68 2.17 13.30
CA ASN A 379 6.51 1.82 14.46
C ASN A 379 7.87 2.51 14.45
N ILE A 380 8.48 2.76 13.30
CA ILE A 380 9.74 3.52 13.19
C ILE A 380 9.51 5.05 13.15
N GLY A 381 8.27 5.51 13.33
CA GLY A 381 7.94 6.94 13.40
C GLY A 381 7.38 7.54 12.11
N CYS A 382 7.17 6.76 11.06
CA CYS A 382 6.48 7.22 9.85
C CYS A 382 5.06 7.68 10.19
N ASN A 383 4.68 8.88 9.74
CA ASN A 383 3.35 9.45 9.94
C ASN A 383 2.62 9.77 8.63
N SER A 384 3.27 9.57 7.50
CA SER A 384 2.71 9.89 6.19
C SER A 384 3.20 8.92 5.10
N ILE A 385 2.33 8.60 4.15
CA ILE A 385 2.63 7.73 3.01
C ILE A 385 2.37 8.49 1.72
N ARG A 386 3.26 8.36 0.74
CA ARG A 386 3.01 8.73 -0.64
C ARG A 386 2.72 7.48 -1.47
N CYS A 387 1.56 7.47 -2.12
CA CYS A 387 1.16 6.36 -2.99
C CYS A 387 1.85 6.50 -4.35
N SER A 388 2.96 5.83 -4.54
CA SER A 388 3.79 5.96 -5.73
C SER A 388 3.48 4.86 -6.75
N HIS A 389 3.20 5.15 -8.02
CA HIS A 389 2.75 6.45 -8.55
C HIS A 389 1.37 6.21 -9.14
N ASN A 390 0.42 5.91 -8.28
CA ASN A 390 -0.94 5.51 -8.67
C ASN A 390 -1.92 5.53 -7.48
N PRO A 391 -3.21 5.61 -7.73
CA PRO A 391 -4.23 5.50 -6.68
C PRO A 391 -4.15 4.16 -5.93
N PRO A 392 -4.13 4.16 -4.59
CA PRO A 392 -4.07 2.93 -3.79
C PRO A 392 -5.40 2.18 -3.81
N SER A 393 -5.44 1.00 -3.18
CA SER A 393 -6.72 0.30 -2.98
C SER A 393 -7.57 0.99 -1.91
N PRO A 394 -8.91 0.84 -1.93
CA PRO A 394 -9.78 1.39 -0.90
C PRO A 394 -9.41 0.93 0.52
N GLU A 395 -9.05 -0.35 0.69
CA GLU A 395 -8.65 -0.93 1.97
C GLU A 395 -7.40 -0.26 2.54
N PHE A 396 -6.46 0.10 1.67
CA PHE A 396 -5.25 0.82 2.06
C PHE A 396 -5.58 2.16 2.75
N LEU A 397 -6.46 2.95 2.16
CA LEU A 397 -6.89 4.23 2.73
C LEU A 397 -7.70 4.06 4.02
N ASN A 398 -8.57 3.04 4.09
CA ASN A 398 -9.28 2.68 5.31
C ASN A 398 -8.32 2.36 6.46
N ILE A 399 -7.22 1.65 6.17
CA ILE A 399 -6.19 1.35 7.16
C ILE A 399 -5.45 2.63 7.57
N CYS A 400 -5.10 3.50 6.63
CA CYS A 400 -4.46 4.79 6.93
C CYS A 400 -5.35 5.66 7.82
N ASP A 401 -6.65 5.74 7.53
CA ASP A 401 -7.63 6.43 8.37
C ASP A 401 -7.65 5.89 9.80
N SER A 402 -7.61 4.56 9.93
CA SER A 402 -7.68 3.87 11.23
C SER A 402 -6.39 3.93 12.03
N LEU A 403 -5.25 3.94 11.36
CA LEU A 403 -3.93 4.02 11.98
C LEU A 403 -3.49 5.46 12.26
N GLY A 404 -4.11 6.45 11.65
CA GLY A 404 -3.65 7.84 11.70
C GLY A 404 -2.38 8.05 10.88
N LEU A 405 -2.36 7.55 9.66
CA LEU A 405 -1.33 7.83 8.67
C LEU A 405 -1.86 8.85 7.66
N LEU A 406 -1.11 9.92 7.44
CA LEU A 406 -1.42 10.89 6.40
C LEU A 406 -1.09 10.32 5.02
N VAL A 407 -1.80 10.73 3.98
CA VAL A 407 -1.61 10.19 2.63
C VAL A 407 -1.48 11.31 1.61
N LEU A 408 -0.46 11.23 0.77
CA LEU A 408 -0.39 11.87 -0.53
C LEU A 408 -0.93 10.86 -1.55
N ASP A 409 -2.10 11.15 -2.10
CA ASP A 409 -2.75 10.30 -3.08
C ASP A 409 -2.39 10.79 -4.49
N GLU A 410 -1.79 9.90 -5.30
CA GLU A 410 -1.21 10.25 -6.58
C GLU A 410 -1.93 9.57 -7.74
N ALA A 411 -2.30 10.37 -8.75
CA ALA A 411 -3.08 9.90 -9.88
C ALA A 411 -2.23 9.16 -10.91
N PHE A 412 -1.08 9.72 -11.27
CA PHE A 412 -0.25 9.26 -12.37
C PHE A 412 1.24 9.40 -12.05
N ASP A 413 2.07 8.56 -12.71
CA ASP A 413 3.51 8.78 -12.81
C ASP A 413 3.79 9.89 -13.85
N LYS A 414 3.96 9.51 -15.09
CA LYS A 414 4.16 10.40 -16.25
C LYS A 414 2.83 10.59 -16.97
N TRP A 415 2.68 11.71 -17.66
CA TRP A 415 1.48 11.96 -18.50
C TRP A 415 1.64 11.34 -19.89
N LYS A 416 2.09 12.12 -20.87
CA LYS A 416 2.28 11.66 -22.27
C LYS A 416 3.70 11.22 -22.59
N SER A 417 4.59 11.22 -21.62
CA SER A 417 5.96 10.76 -21.75
C SER A 417 6.23 9.36 -21.17
N GLY A 418 5.23 8.72 -20.55
CA GLY A 418 5.36 7.41 -19.92
C GLY A 418 4.35 6.38 -20.42
N TYR A 419 4.16 5.33 -19.63
CA TYR A 419 3.28 4.19 -19.97
C TYR A 419 1.81 4.55 -20.05
N TYR A 420 1.40 5.66 -19.43
CA TYR A 420 0.05 6.17 -19.51
C TYR A 420 -0.22 6.96 -20.80
N ALA A 421 0.82 7.31 -21.55
CA ALA A 421 0.72 8.14 -22.76
C ALA A 421 -0.33 7.69 -23.78
N PRO A 422 -0.50 6.38 -24.09
CA PRO A 422 -1.50 5.92 -25.04
C PRO A 422 -2.94 6.17 -24.61
N PHE A 423 -3.17 6.36 -23.30
CA PHE A 423 -4.50 6.48 -22.68
C PHE A 423 -4.83 7.91 -22.28
N TYR A 424 -3.83 8.79 -22.21
CA TYR A 424 -3.95 10.11 -21.59
C TYR A 424 -5.11 10.93 -22.19
N ASP A 425 -5.12 11.09 -23.51
CA ASP A 425 -6.07 12.01 -24.17
C ASP A 425 -7.54 11.60 -23.97
N GLU A 426 -7.82 10.31 -23.88
CA GLU A 426 -9.19 9.78 -23.75
C GLU A 426 -9.61 9.57 -22.29
N ASN A 427 -8.65 9.30 -21.38
CA ASN A 427 -8.99 8.78 -20.06
C ASN A 427 -8.53 9.65 -18.90
N ALA A 428 -7.49 10.49 -19.05
CA ALA A 428 -6.85 11.17 -17.91
C ALA A 428 -7.84 12.01 -17.07
N HIS A 429 -8.77 12.68 -17.70
CA HIS A 429 -9.77 13.48 -17.00
C HIS A 429 -10.70 12.63 -16.15
N GLN A 430 -11.13 11.46 -16.67
CA GLN A 430 -11.99 10.55 -15.95
C GLN A 430 -11.21 9.83 -14.82
N ASP A 431 -10.01 9.35 -15.12
CA ASP A 431 -9.20 8.58 -14.16
C ASP A 431 -8.83 9.42 -12.93
N ILE A 432 -8.45 10.70 -13.12
CA ILE A 432 -8.17 11.58 -11.98
C ILE A 432 -9.44 11.95 -11.21
N ALA A 433 -10.57 12.10 -11.92
CA ALA A 433 -11.85 12.35 -11.28
C ALA A 433 -12.31 11.14 -10.44
N ASP A 434 -12.17 9.93 -10.97
CA ASP A 434 -12.52 8.70 -10.27
C ASP A 434 -11.71 8.52 -8.99
N MET A 435 -10.40 8.81 -9.01
CA MET A 435 -9.56 8.83 -7.81
C MET A 435 -10.11 9.80 -6.77
N VAL A 436 -10.32 11.06 -7.14
CA VAL A 436 -10.75 12.10 -6.21
C VAL A 436 -12.15 11.80 -5.65
N LEU A 437 -13.11 11.41 -6.49
CA LEU A 437 -14.47 11.07 -6.08
C LEU A 437 -14.51 9.92 -5.09
N ARG A 438 -13.70 8.87 -5.35
CA ARG A 438 -13.60 7.70 -4.47
C ARG A 438 -13.01 8.07 -3.12
N ASP A 439 -11.94 8.90 -3.10
CA ASP A 439 -11.04 9.02 -1.94
C ASP A 439 -11.25 10.30 -1.12
N ARG A 440 -12.05 11.27 -1.60
CA ARG A 440 -12.21 12.60 -0.98
C ARG A 440 -12.83 12.60 0.44
N ASN A 441 -13.43 11.51 0.89
CA ASN A 441 -13.98 11.41 2.24
C ASN A 441 -12.97 10.88 3.29
N HIS A 442 -11.81 10.35 2.87
CA HIS A 442 -10.78 9.86 3.77
C HIS A 442 -10.07 11.01 4.50
N PRO A 443 -10.12 11.08 5.84
CA PRO A 443 -9.40 12.10 6.59
C PRO A 443 -7.87 11.96 6.48
N SER A 444 -7.36 10.77 6.19
CA SER A 444 -5.94 10.51 5.96
C SER A 444 -5.40 11.23 4.73
N VAL A 445 -6.17 11.35 3.64
CA VAL A 445 -5.75 12.03 2.41
C VAL A 445 -5.61 13.53 2.67
N ILE A 446 -4.40 14.07 2.48
CA ILE A 446 -4.08 15.49 2.76
C ILE A 446 -3.65 16.26 1.51
N VAL A 447 -3.22 15.59 0.46
CA VAL A 447 -2.74 16.19 -0.80
C VAL A 447 -3.14 15.31 -1.97
N TRP A 448 -3.56 15.95 -3.06
CA TRP A 448 -3.76 15.31 -4.35
C TRP A 448 -2.56 15.56 -5.26
N SER A 449 -1.88 14.51 -5.69
CA SER A 449 -0.78 14.60 -6.64
C SER A 449 -1.28 14.33 -8.07
N ILE A 450 -1.01 15.27 -8.96
CA ILE A 450 -1.46 15.20 -10.35
C ILE A 450 -0.43 14.60 -11.29
N GLY A 451 0.78 14.30 -10.82
CA GLY A 451 1.83 13.66 -11.62
C GLY A 451 3.18 13.64 -10.93
N ASN A 452 4.05 12.78 -11.45
CA ASN A 452 5.42 12.59 -10.99
C ASN A 452 6.42 12.71 -12.15
N GLU A 453 7.43 13.58 -11.99
CA GLU A 453 8.55 13.74 -12.93
C GLU A 453 8.11 13.78 -14.40
N VAL A 454 7.09 14.57 -14.65
CA VAL A 454 6.52 14.69 -15.99
C VAL A 454 7.48 15.46 -16.91
N GLN A 455 7.91 14.81 -17.99
CA GLN A 455 8.89 15.41 -18.91
C GLN A 455 8.35 16.64 -19.65
N GLU A 456 7.02 16.75 -19.80
CA GLU A 456 6.36 17.92 -20.36
C GLU A 456 6.60 19.21 -19.56
N ALA A 457 7.02 19.11 -18.31
CA ALA A 457 7.43 20.24 -17.49
C ALA A 457 8.62 21.01 -18.10
N TRP A 458 9.45 20.32 -18.91
CA TRP A 458 10.65 20.87 -19.52
C TRP A 458 10.42 21.40 -20.94
N ASN A 459 9.22 21.21 -21.47
CA ASN A 459 8.88 21.66 -22.82
C ASN A 459 8.75 23.17 -22.88
N LYS A 460 9.46 23.80 -23.84
CA LYS A 460 9.40 25.25 -24.06
C LYS A 460 8.07 25.75 -24.60
N ASP A 461 7.21 24.85 -25.07
CA ASP A 461 5.92 25.13 -25.69
C ASP A 461 4.75 25.34 -24.72
N ASN A 462 5.02 25.27 -23.41
CA ASN A 462 4.05 25.34 -22.30
C ASN A 462 2.98 24.23 -22.29
N THR A 463 3.11 23.16 -23.06
CA THR A 463 2.12 22.05 -23.07
C THR A 463 1.98 21.40 -21.71
N GLY A 464 3.05 21.25 -20.96
CA GLY A 464 3.01 20.76 -19.59
C GLY A 464 2.21 21.65 -18.64
N VAL A 465 2.34 22.96 -18.79
CA VAL A 465 1.61 23.95 -17.99
C VAL A 465 0.11 23.86 -18.23
N GLU A 466 -0.32 23.76 -19.47
CA GLU A 466 -1.75 23.67 -19.81
C GLU A 466 -2.36 22.36 -19.31
N ARG A 467 -1.67 21.21 -19.46
CA ARG A 467 -2.11 19.93 -18.87
C ARG A 467 -2.21 19.98 -17.35
N ALA A 468 -1.22 20.58 -16.70
CA ALA A 468 -1.27 20.76 -15.24
C ALA A 468 -2.49 21.58 -14.83
N LYS A 469 -2.80 22.67 -15.54
CA LYS A 469 -3.99 23.50 -15.29
C LYS A 469 -5.29 22.71 -15.45
N GLU A 470 -5.40 21.91 -16.50
CA GLU A 470 -6.58 21.07 -16.74
C GLU A 470 -6.78 20.06 -15.61
N LEU A 471 -5.76 19.25 -15.29
CA LEU A 471 -5.83 18.25 -14.22
C LEU A 471 -6.09 18.91 -12.84
N ASN A 472 -5.40 20.02 -12.55
CA ASN A 472 -5.61 20.77 -11.33
C ASN A 472 -7.05 21.31 -11.22
N ALA A 473 -7.62 21.83 -12.29
CA ALA A 473 -8.99 22.32 -12.31
C ALA A 473 -10.02 21.23 -12.04
N ILE A 474 -9.81 20.01 -12.57
CA ILE A 474 -10.67 18.86 -12.30
C ILE A 474 -10.62 18.51 -10.81
N VAL A 475 -9.43 18.35 -10.23
CA VAL A 475 -9.27 18.05 -8.79
C VAL A 475 -9.96 19.11 -7.95
N LYS A 476 -9.70 20.40 -8.21
CA LYS A 476 -10.27 21.51 -7.45
C LYS A 476 -11.79 21.64 -7.57
N SER A 477 -12.36 21.22 -8.71
CA SER A 477 -13.82 21.20 -8.91
C SER A 477 -14.49 20.12 -8.06
N LEU A 478 -13.80 19.01 -7.80
CA LEU A 478 -14.31 17.84 -7.05
C LEU A 478 -13.98 17.89 -5.56
N ASP A 479 -12.84 18.46 -5.21
CA ASP A 479 -12.39 18.68 -3.84
C ASP A 479 -11.56 19.95 -3.68
N PRO A 480 -12.19 21.11 -3.42
CA PRO A 480 -11.49 22.36 -3.17
C PRO A 480 -10.86 22.42 -1.76
N SER A 481 -11.10 21.43 -0.90
CA SER A 481 -10.67 21.47 0.51
C SER A 481 -9.23 21.04 0.73
N ARG A 482 -8.62 20.33 -0.24
CA ARG A 482 -7.23 19.84 -0.16
C ARG A 482 -6.36 20.53 -1.20
N PRO A 483 -5.06 20.72 -0.88
CA PRO A 483 -4.10 21.20 -1.84
C PRO A 483 -3.76 20.16 -2.90
N THR A 484 -3.32 20.64 -4.06
CA THR A 484 -2.75 19.85 -5.14
C THR A 484 -1.23 19.99 -5.16
N MET A 485 -0.55 19.02 -5.72
CA MET A 485 0.90 19.03 -5.93
C MET A 485 1.29 18.37 -7.25
N ILE A 486 2.52 18.61 -7.65
CA ILE A 486 3.25 17.81 -8.63
C ILE A 486 4.66 17.55 -8.10
N ALA A 487 5.17 16.33 -8.33
CA ALA A 487 6.53 15.96 -7.94
C ALA A 487 7.50 16.20 -9.09
N CYS A 488 8.63 16.85 -8.82
CA CYS A 488 9.55 17.32 -9.83
C CYS A 488 11.00 16.97 -9.55
N GLN A 489 11.71 16.57 -10.61
CA GLN A 489 13.09 16.12 -10.56
C GLN A 489 14.12 17.25 -10.77
N GLN A 490 13.79 18.39 -11.35
CA GLN A 490 14.76 19.43 -11.67
C GLN A 490 14.54 20.76 -10.97
N GLY A 491 13.75 20.80 -9.87
CA GLY A 491 13.40 22.03 -9.17
C GLY A 491 12.70 23.04 -10.08
N PHE A 492 12.31 24.16 -9.50
CA PHE A 492 11.36 25.02 -10.19
C PHE A 492 11.98 26.33 -10.69
N GLU A 493 12.50 26.31 -11.88
CA GLU A 493 12.42 27.49 -12.75
C GLU A 493 11.19 27.42 -13.67
N ASP A 494 10.40 26.35 -13.54
CA ASP A 494 9.31 26.02 -14.45
C ASP A 494 7.97 26.55 -13.98
N LYS A 495 7.21 27.10 -14.90
CA LYS A 495 5.85 27.61 -14.70
C LYS A 495 4.86 26.55 -14.21
N ILE A 496 5.19 25.28 -14.35
CA ILE A 496 4.33 24.17 -13.88
C ILE A 496 4.16 24.17 -12.36
N GLY A 497 5.20 24.58 -11.62
CA GLY A 497 5.14 24.70 -10.17
C GLY A 497 4.27 25.85 -9.67
N GLU A 498 3.88 26.77 -10.53
CA GLU A 498 2.96 27.85 -10.21
C GLU A 498 1.49 27.41 -10.33
N VAL A 499 1.25 26.25 -10.95
CA VAL A 499 -0.12 25.73 -11.19
C VAL A 499 -0.70 25.06 -9.97
N THR A 500 0.12 24.32 -9.21
CA THR A 500 -0.31 23.57 -8.03
C THR A 500 -0.09 24.36 -6.74
N ASP A 501 -0.84 24.00 -5.67
CA ASP A 501 -0.71 24.69 -4.37
C ASP A 501 0.60 24.40 -3.67
N LEU A 502 1.20 23.23 -3.93
CA LEU A 502 2.39 22.71 -3.33
C LEU A 502 3.36 22.20 -4.39
N VAL A 503 4.64 22.24 -4.05
CA VAL A 503 5.71 21.72 -4.90
C VAL A 503 6.43 20.58 -4.19
N GLY A 504 6.45 19.41 -4.83
CA GLY A 504 7.26 18.27 -4.41
C GLY A 504 8.63 18.30 -5.09
N TYR A 505 9.69 18.11 -4.32
CA TYR A 505 11.06 18.01 -4.81
C TYR A 505 11.54 16.56 -4.72
N ASN A 506 12.01 15.98 -5.83
CA ASN A 506 12.63 14.67 -5.84
C ASN A 506 14.15 14.84 -5.81
N TYR A 507 14.80 14.39 -4.71
CA TYR A 507 16.27 14.36 -4.53
C TYR A 507 16.98 15.71 -4.63
N LEU A 508 16.33 16.80 -4.31
CA LEU A 508 16.82 18.18 -4.50
C LEU A 508 16.81 19.01 -3.23
N GLU A 509 17.02 18.39 -2.08
CA GLU A 509 16.98 19.05 -0.78
C GLU A 509 17.89 20.30 -0.68
N PRO A 510 19.16 20.28 -1.15
CA PRO A 510 20.02 21.45 -1.11
C PRO A 510 19.50 22.62 -1.97
N ARG A 511 18.82 22.31 -3.07
CA ARG A 511 18.24 23.30 -3.98
C ARG A 511 17.07 24.04 -3.37
N MET A 512 16.27 23.35 -2.54
CA MET A 512 15.12 23.96 -1.85
C MET A 512 15.48 25.19 -1.03
N ILE A 513 16.67 25.22 -0.43
CA ILE A 513 17.17 26.36 0.36
C ILE A 513 17.31 27.60 -0.53
N ASN A 514 17.82 27.43 -1.74
CA ASN A 514 17.99 28.52 -2.68
C ASN A 514 16.66 28.93 -3.32
N ASP A 515 15.80 27.98 -3.61
CA ASP A 515 14.49 28.23 -4.20
C ASP A 515 13.59 28.96 -3.20
N HIS A 516 13.65 28.62 -1.90
CA HIS A 516 12.91 29.36 -0.87
C HIS A 516 13.35 30.83 -0.76
N LYS A 517 14.64 31.12 -0.93
CA LYS A 517 15.14 32.50 -0.95
C LYS A 517 14.61 33.29 -2.16
N ARG A 518 14.43 32.64 -3.31
CA ARG A 518 13.93 33.27 -4.54
C ARG A 518 12.40 33.38 -4.56
N HIS A 519 11.72 32.37 -3.98
CA HIS A 519 10.27 32.16 -3.98
C HIS A 519 9.77 31.90 -2.55
N PRO A 520 9.82 32.87 -1.65
CA PRO A 520 9.48 32.67 -0.24
C PRO A 520 8.00 32.35 0.01
N GLU A 521 7.13 32.55 -1.00
CA GLU A 521 5.72 32.21 -0.98
C GLU A 521 5.45 30.72 -1.27
N ARG A 522 6.42 29.99 -1.84
CA ARG A 522 6.24 28.58 -2.22
C ARG A 522 6.18 27.68 -1.00
N LYS A 523 5.19 26.79 -1.01
CA LYS A 523 5.03 25.73 -0.03
C LYS A 523 5.67 24.47 -0.58
N MET A 524 6.68 23.95 0.11
CA MET A 524 7.57 22.91 -0.41
C MET A 524 7.70 21.74 0.55
N PHE A 525 7.92 20.56 -0.01
CA PHE A 525 8.37 19.38 0.71
C PHE A 525 9.16 18.47 -0.23
N VAL A 526 9.91 17.51 0.33
CA VAL A 526 10.63 16.52 -0.44
C VAL A 526 9.68 15.38 -0.76
N SER A 527 9.30 15.23 -2.03
CA SER A 527 8.38 14.16 -2.46
C SER A 527 9.09 12.82 -2.68
N GLU A 528 10.40 12.85 -2.96
CA GLU A 528 11.28 11.69 -2.94
C GLU A 528 12.67 12.09 -2.39
N ALA A 529 13.14 11.36 -1.38
CA ALA A 529 14.44 11.52 -0.79
C ALA A 529 15.25 10.22 -0.89
N PHE A 530 16.56 10.32 -1.01
CA PHE A 530 17.42 9.15 -0.83
C PHE A 530 17.23 8.54 0.57
N VAL A 531 17.26 7.22 0.64
CA VAL A 531 17.38 6.50 1.93
C VAL A 531 18.68 6.91 2.63
N TYR A 532 19.72 7.06 1.84
CA TYR A 532 21.04 7.47 2.27
C TYR A 532 21.80 8.00 1.07
N TYR A 533 22.38 9.16 1.21
CA TYR A 533 23.19 9.73 0.14
C TYR A 533 24.64 9.28 0.30
N SER A 534 25.16 8.67 -0.71
CA SER A 534 26.56 8.24 -0.79
C SER A 534 27.10 8.61 -2.17
N GLY A 535 27.77 9.76 -2.27
CA GLY A 535 28.28 10.23 -3.56
C GLY A 535 28.86 11.63 -3.51
N LEU A 536 29.02 12.23 -4.70
CA LEU A 536 29.53 13.61 -4.84
C LEU A 536 28.33 14.57 -4.65
N ARG A 537 28.53 15.59 -3.79
CA ARG A 537 27.56 16.67 -3.68
C ARG A 537 27.42 17.43 -5.00
N GLU A 538 26.15 17.68 -5.41
CA GLU A 538 25.87 18.68 -6.43
C GLU A 538 26.56 20.00 -6.08
N ASN A 539 27.35 20.55 -7.01
CA ASN A 539 28.10 21.80 -6.87
C ASN A 539 29.40 21.77 -6.05
N VAL A 540 29.83 20.60 -5.55
CA VAL A 540 31.14 20.48 -4.89
C VAL A 540 31.95 19.37 -5.56
N VAL A 541 32.76 19.76 -6.51
CA VAL A 541 33.50 18.86 -7.45
C VAL A 541 34.47 17.87 -6.77
N ARG A 542 34.61 17.84 -5.46
CA ARG A 542 35.61 17.02 -4.77
C ARG A 542 35.19 16.39 -3.44
N ASP A 543 34.00 16.69 -2.90
CA ASP A 543 33.60 16.15 -1.61
C ASP A 543 32.64 14.98 -1.82
N PHE A 544 33.12 13.79 -1.51
CA PHE A 544 32.27 12.62 -1.32
C PHE A 544 31.60 12.70 0.05
N VAL A 545 30.28 12.65 0.10
CA VAL A 545 29.49 12.68 1.34
C VAL A 545 28.76 11.36 1.55
N GLU A 546 28.70 10.96 2.78
CA GLU A 546 27.80 9.91 3.27
C GLU A 546 26.88 10.55 4.33
N GLU A 547 25.59 10.73 4.00
CA GLU A 547 24.65 11.38 4.90
C GLU A 547 23.22 10.91 4.67
N ASN A 548 22.37 11.07 5.70
CA ASN A 548 20.93 10.95 5.53
C ASN A 548 20.33 12.33 5.21
N PRO A 549 19.60 12.50 4.11
CA PRO A 549 19.08 13.82 3.73
C PRO A 549 18.00 14.38 4.65
N TRP A 550 17.56 13.65 5.67
CA TRP A 550 16.57 14.11 6.64
C TRP A 550 17.02 15.37 7.41
N HIS A 551 18.32 15.58 7.57
CA HIS A 551 18.85 16.78 8.26
C HIS A 551 18.40 18.09 7.59
N PHE A 552 18.24 18.12 6.25
CA PHE A 552 17.70 19.29 5.55
C PHE A 552 16.28 19.64 6.02
N VAL A 553 15.48 18.62 6.35
CA VAL A 553 14.12 18.81 6.87
C VAL A 553 14.13 19.30 8.31
N GLU A 554 15.02 18.76 9.14
CA GLU A 554 15.15 19.15 10.54
C GLU A 554 15.61 20.61 10.70
N GLU A 555 16.60 21.01 9.91
CA GLU A 555 17.21 22.35 9.99
C GLU A 555 16.37 23.45 9.34
N ASN A 556 15.44 23.12 8.44
CA ASN A 556 14.69 24.10 7.67
C ASN A 556 13.18 24.03 7.97
N PRO A 557 12.65 24.97 8.78
CA PRO A 557 11.23 24.99 9.15
C PRO A 557 10.27 25.02 7.95
N PHE A 558 10.64 25.70 6.86
CA PHE A 558 9.81 25.86 5.66
C PHE A 558 9.62 24.55 4.88
N ILE A 559 10.51 23.56 5.01
CA ILE A 559 10.34 22.25 4.41
C ILE A 559 9.29 21.48 5.21
N ALA A 560 8.12 21.24 4.63
CA ALA A 560 6.99 20.61 5.33
C ALA A 560 7.26 19.17 5.78
N GLY A 561 8.17 18.47 5.11
CA GLY A 561 8.59 17.12 5.41
C GLY A 561 9.30 16.45 4.23
N SER A 562 9.54 15.15 4.34
CA SER A 562 10.21 14.34 3.32
C SER A 562 9.57 12.98 3.21
N TYR A 563 9.53 12.44 1.99
CA TYR A 563 9.11 11.09 1.68
C TYR A 563 10.29 10.29 1.12
N VAL A 564 10.69 9.28 1.86
CA VAL A 564 11.85 8.44 1.50
C VAL A 564 11.49 7.50 0.36
N TRP A 565 12.35 7.37 -0.63
CA TRP A 565 12.24 6.40 -1.71
C TRP A 565 13.07 5.14 -1.41
N ALA A 566 12.44 4.05 -0.96
CA ALA A 566 11.05 3.88 -0.55
C ALA A 566 11.00 3.20 0.81
N GLY A 567 9.79 2.96 1.36
CA GLY A 567 9.64 2.43 2.72
C GLY A 567 9.84 0.93 2.85
N VAL A 568 9.42 0.17 1.86
CA VAL A 568 9.51 -1.29 1.80
C VAL A 568 10.01 -1.68 0.41
N ASP A 569 10.88 -2.67 0.33
CA ASP A 569 11.32 -3.23 -0.95
C ASP A 569 10.15 -3.57 -1.86
N TYR A 570 10.32 -3.37 -3.16
CA TYR A 570 9.29 -3.60 -4.16
C TYR A 570 9.86 -4.22 -5.44
N LEU A 571 8.99 -4.81 -6.23
CA LEU A 571 9.33 -5.48 -7.48
C LEU A 571 9.47 -4.49 -8.64
N GLY A 572 10.39 -4.76 -9.54
CA GLY A 572 10.69 -3.88 -10.67
C GLY A 572 11.64 -2.75 -10.30
N GLU A 573 11.91 -1.84 -11.23
CA GLU A 573 12.98 -0.83 -11.14
C GLU A 573 14.31 -1.44 -10.67
N SER A 574 14.53 -2.67 -11.03
CA SER A 574 15.63 -3.46 -10.49
C SER A 574 16.96 -3.10 -11.14
N SER A 575 18.02 -3.24 -10.36
CA SER A 575 19.39 -3.38 -10.84
C SER A 575 19.52 -4.54 -11.85
N PRO A 576 20.66 -4.69 -12.54
CA PRO A 576 20.84 -5.79 -13.47
C PRO A 576 20.53 -7.16 -12.86
N TRP A 577 20.11 -8.09 -13.71
CA TRP A 577 19.93 -9.48 -13.33
C TRP A 577 21.08 -9.99 -12.45
N PRO A 578 20.82 -10.71 -11.33
CA PRO A 578 19.56 -11.35 -10.96
C PRO A 578 18.66 -10.56 -9.98
N ALA A 579 18.86 -9.28 -9.75
CA ALA A 579 18.00 -8.52 -8.86
C ALA A 579 16.59 -8.37 -9.44
N LYS A 580 15.54 -8.63 -8.65
CA LYS A 580 14.14 -8.64 -9.10
C LYS A 580 13.39 -7.36 -8.77
N GLY A 581 14.01 -6.47 -8.00
CA GLY A 581 13.35 -5.25 -7.56
C GLY A 581 14.29 -4.31 -6.82
N TRP A 582 13.71 -3.25 -6.27
CA TRP A 582 14.39 -2.26 -5.47
C TRP A 582 14.59 -2.78 -4.04
N CYS A 583 15.82 -2.81 -3.56
CA CYS A 583 16.19 -3.46 -2.31
C CYS A 583 17.00 -2.56 -1.35
N SER A 584 16.86 -1.24 -1.48
CA SER A 584 17.54 -0.25 -0.62
C SER A 584 16.66 0.35 0.46
N CYS A 585 15.50 -0.26 0.75
CA CYS A 585 14.51 0.29 1.69
C CYS A 585 14.82 -0.05 3.16
N PRO A 586 14.25 0.71 4.12
CA PRO A 586 14.35 0.39 5.55
C PRO A 586 13.77 -0.97 5.94
N PHE A 587 12.81 -1.47 5.16
CA PHE A 587 12.24 -2.80 5.33
C PHE A 587 12.41 -3.64 4.08
N ASP A 588 12.80 -4.89 4.25
CA ASP A 588 12.73 -5.87 3.17
C ASP A 588 11.29 -6.34 2.90
N MET A 589 11.10 -7.19 1.88
CA MET A 589 9.79 -7.75 1.51
C MET A 589 9.10 -8.53 2.64
N THR A 590 9.86 -9.07 3.61
CA THR A 590 9.34 -9.81 4.76
C THR A 590 8.98 -8.91 5.94
N LEU A 591 9.27 -7.60 5.81
CA LEU A 591 9.23 -6.59 6.87
C LEU A 591 10.25 -6.86 7.99
N LYS A 592 11.39 -7.42 7.65
CA LYS A 592 12.56 -7.36 8.50
C LYS A 592 13.17 -5.96 8.37
N GLU A 593 13.43 -5.33 9.52
CA GLU A 593 14.14 -4.06 9.55
C GLU A 593 15.57 -4.24 9.02
N ARG A 594 15.96 -3.34 8.13
CA ARG A 594 17.33 -3.20 7.66
C ARG A 594 18.05 -2.13 8.46
N PRO A 595 19.38 -2.02 8.35
CA PRO A 595 20.15 -0.99 9.04
C PRO A 595 19.62 0.43 8.84
N GLN A 596 19.02 0.71 7.69
CA GLN A 596 18.39 2.01 7.39
C GLN A 596 17.28 2.37 8.38
N ALA A 597 16.50 1.39 8.85
CA ALA A 597 15.44 1.62 9.82
C ALA A 597 15.98 2.15 11.15
N ALA A 598 17.18 1.71 11.55
CA ALA A 598 17.84 2.14 12.79
C ALA A 598 18.10 3.66 12.83
N PHE A 599 18.30 4.32 11.68
CA PHE A 599 18.41 5.77 11.60
C PHE A 599 17.08 6.47 11.89
N TYR A 600 15.97 5.98 11.31
CA TYR A 600 14.69 6.68 11.42
C TYR A 600 14.09 6.65 12.82
N HIS A 601 14.36 5.63 13.62
CA HIS A 601 13.90 5.58 15.02
C HIS A 601 14.31 6.84 15.80
N PRO A 602 15.60 7.17 15.99
CA PRO A 602 16.00 8.35 16.75
C PRO A 602 15.62 9.67 16.07
N ALA A 603 15.66 9.74 14.75
CA ALA A 603 15.32 10.94 14.01
C ALA A 603 13.81 11.26 14.07
N TRP A 604 12.97 10.25 14.04
CA TRP A 604 11.51 10.43 13.95
C TRP A 604 10.76 10.26 15.27
N LYS A 605 11.38 9.62 16.27
CA LYS A 605 10.84 9.40 17.62
C LYS A 605 11.86 9.80 18.69
N PRO A 606 12.35 11.05 18.70
CA PRO A 606 13.41 11.48 19.61
C PRO A 606 13.00 11.42 21.09
N GLU A 607 11.69 11.37 21.38
CA GLU A 607 11.12 11.23 22.72
C GLU A 607 11.24 9.81 23.29
N GLU A 608 11.34 8.78 22.43
CA GLU A 608 11.51 7.40 22.86
C GLU A 608 12.98 7.08 23.17
N ASN A 609 13.24 6.25 24.18
CA ASN A 609 14.59 5.76 24.40
C ASN A 609 14.94 4.74 23.31
N TYR A 610 16.00 4.99 22.59
CA TYR A 610 16.48 4.10 21.54
C TYR A 610 18.00 3.99 21.55
N LEU A 611 18.51 2.79 21.35
CA LEU A 611 19.92 2.50 21.15
C LEU A 611 20.04 1.23 20.34
N LYS A 612 20.69 1.29 19.18
CA LYS A 612 20.90 0.14 18.28
C LYS A 612 22.33 0.14 17.76
N LEU A 613 23.01 -0.97 17.96
CA LEU A 613 24.35 -1.22 17.43
C LEU A 613 24.26 -1.90 16.07
N MET A 614 25.10 -1.45 15.15
CA MET A 614 25.35 -2.08 13.86
C MET A 614 26.85 -2.13 13.60
N VAL A 615 27.32 -3.14 12.89
CA VAL A 615 28.69 -3.18 12.39
C VAL A 615 28.68 -3.13 10.87
N ARG A 616 29.52 -2.27 10.32
CA ARG A 616 29.74 -2.12 8.87
C ARG A 616 30.82 -3.08 8.40
N ASP A 617 30.47 -3.95 7.47
CA ASP A 617 31.39 -4.88 6.86
C ASP A 617 30.88 -5.40 5.51
N ASN A 618 31.78 -5.53 4.54
CA ASN A 618 31.42 -6.03 3.22
C ASN A 618 30.96 -7.49 3.20
N CYS A 619 31.19 -8.27 4.27
CA CYS A 619 30.64 -9.62 4.38
C CYS A 619 29.10 -9.63 4.50
N PHE A 620 28.48 -8.49 4.80
CA PHE A 620 27.04 -8.32 4.89
C PHE A 620 26.43 -7.77 3.59
N ASP A 621 26.91 -8.13 2.45
CA ASP A 621 26.39 -7.67 1.15
C ASP A 621 24.86 -7.84 1.08
N GLN A 622 24.12 -6.77 1.35
CA GLN A 622 22.67 -6.73 1.42
C GLN A 622 22.04 -5.93 0.28
N ALA A 623 22.81 -5.06 -0.34
CA ALA A 623 22.29 -4.09 -1.27
C ALA A 623 22.82 -4.33 -2.67
N ILE A 624 21.90 -4.32 -3.62
CA ILE A 624 22.19 -4.15 -5.03
C ILE A 624 21.55 -2.82 -5.39
N GLY A 625 22.23 -1.73 -5.13
CA GLY A 625 21.78 -0.40 -5.49
C GLY A 625 22.76 0.26 -6.44
N THR A 626 22.37 1.38 -7.00
CA THR A 626 23.28 2.33 -7.63
C THR A 626 23.99 3.14 -6.53
N ASP A 627 25.12 3.75 -6.83
CA ASP A 627 25.98 4.44 -5.84
C ASP A 627 25.25 5.45 -4.94
N HIS A 628 24.23 6.13 -5.44
CA HIS A 628 23.45 7.11 -4.68
C HIS A 628 22.37 6.51 -3.76
N TRP A 629 22.10 5.22 -3.89
CA TRP A 629 21.02 4.54 -3.16
C TRP A 629 21.56 3.51 -2.18
N GLN A 630 22.87 3.22 -2.25
CA GLN A 630 23.46 2.20 -1.41
C GLN A 630 23.58 2.68 0.02
N TYR A 631 22.98 1.92 0.92
CA TYR A 631 23.29 2.00 2.31
C TYR A 631 24.51 1.14 2.59
N PRO A 632 25.47 1.56 3.43
CA PRO A 632 26.63 0.75 3.74
C PRO A 632 26.21 -0.64 4.25
N PRO A 633 26.85 -1.73 3.79
CA PRO A 633 26.50 -3.07 4.24
C PRO A 633 26.77 -3.20 5.74
N MET A 634 25.72 -3.41 6.52
CA MET A 634 25.76 -3.48 7.98
C MET A 634 24.82 -4.57 8.51
N ALA A 635 25.13 -5.10 9.68
CA ALA A 635 24.26 -6.00 10.42
C ALA A 635 24.41 -5.79 11.94
N ASP A 636 23.45 -6.31 12.69
CA ASP A 636 23.43 -6.32 14.14
C ASP A 636 24.00 -7.63 14.75
N THR A 637 25.02 -8.17 14.09
CA THR A 637 25.76 -9.37 14.51
C THR A 637 27.25 -9.08 14.59
N TRP A 638 27.97 -9.82 15.42
CA TRP A 638 29.44 -9.75 15.50
C TRP A 638 30.10 -10.95 14.80
N ASP A 639 29.38 -11.67 13.94
CA ASP A 639 29.89 -12.81 13.17
C ASP A 639 30.66 -12.33 11.94
N LEU A 640 31.89 -11.86 12.16
CA LEU A 640 32.77 -11.28 11.18
C LEU A 640 33.94 -12.21 10.84
N PRO A 641 34.60 -12.01 9.68
CA PRO A 641 35.95 -12.55 9.46
C PRO A 641 36.94 -11.85 10.39
N TYR A 642 37.44 -12.59 11.38
CA TYR A 642 38.37 -12.03 12.37
C TYR A 642 39.83 -12.06 11.86
N THR A 643 40.49 -10.95 12.03
CA THR A 643 41.97 -10.84 11.91
C THR A 643 42.48 -9.76 12.85
N ASP A 644 43.63 -9.97 13.45
CA ASP A 644 44.22 -9.01 14.41
C ASP A 644 44.64 -7.67 13.82
N SER A 645 44.76 -7.58 12.49
CA SER A 645 45.13 -6.38 11.75
C SER A 645 43.96 -5.58 11.19
N ARG A 646 42.72 -6.02 11.40
CA ARG A 646 41.52 -5.42 10.80
C ARG A 646 40.72 -4.67 11.83
N CYS A 647 40.39 -3.41 11.52
CA CYS A 647 39.36 -2.64 12.23
C CYS A 647 38.08 -2.58 11.42
N VAL A 648 36.96 -2.55 12.11
CA VAL A 648 35.60 -2.39 11.53
C VAL A 648 34.93 -1.19 12.16
N GLU A 649 34.04 -0.58 11.39
CA GLU A 649 33.22 0.52 11.86
C GLU A 649 32.01 -0.02 12.61
N VAL A 650 31.82 0.42 13.85
CA VAL A 650 30.60 0.19 14.63
C VAL A 650 29.82 1.47 14.72
N ARG A 651 28.56 1.42 14.33
CA ARG A 651 27.59 2.52 14.42
C ARG A 651 26.60 2.27 15.54
N CYS A 652 26.33 3.31 16.31
CA CYS A 652 25.34 3.30 17.37
C CYS A 652 24.33 4.41 17.12
N TYR A 653 23.15 4.03 16.64
CA TYR A 653 22.00 4.92 16.45
C TYR A 653 21.28 5.09 17.77
N THR A 654 21.09 6.33 18.24
CA THR A 654 20.59 6.52 19.61
C THR A 654 19.92 7.87 19.82
N THR A 655 18.96 7.87 20.76
CA THR A 655 18.37 9.07 21.39
C THR A 655 19.00 9.41 22.73
N CYS A 656 19.98 8.63 23.17
CA CYS A 656 20.68 8.87 24.45
C CYS A 656 21.62 10.07 24.34
N ASP A 657 21.84 10.81 25.43
CA ASP A 657 22.76 11.94 25.48
C ASP A 657 24.22 11.50 25.28
N SER A 658 24.53 10.31 25.83
CA SER A 658 25.84 9.71 25.74
C SER A 658 25.79 8.19 25.78
N VAL A 659 26.83 7.56 25.25
CA VAL A 659 26.96 6.10 25.20
C VAL A 659 28.33 5.69 25.69
N GLN A 660 28.34 4.74 26.65
CA GLN A 660 29.54 4.05 27.16
C GLN A 660 29.67 2.73 26.42
N PHE A 661 30.78 2.52 25.72
CA PHE A 661 31.07 1.25 25.05
C PHE A 661 32.00 0.39 25.90
N PHE A 662 31.80 -0.93 25.84
CA PHE A 662 32.67 -1.92 26.44
C PHE A 662 33.13 -2.89 25.35
N PHE A 663 34.43 -3.08 25.26
CA PHE A 663 35.06 -3.88 24.22
C PHE A 663 35.94 -4.97 24.84
N PRO A 664 35.96 -6.21 24.32
CA PRO A 664 36.79 -7.29 24.84
C PRO A 664 38.29 -7.04 24.54
N MET A 665 39.10 -7.12 25.56
CA MET A 665 40.58 -7.06 25.46
C MET A 665 41.19 -8.31 26.09
N TRP A 666 42.40 -8.65 25.72
CA TRP A 666 43.13 -9.86 26.18
C TRP A 666 43.15 -10.00 27.70
N THR A 667 43.34 -8.90 28.42
CA THR A 667 43.44 -8.86 29.88
C THR A 667 42.16 -8.43 30.60
N ASN A 668 41.19 -7.92 29.86
CA ASN A 668 39.89 -7.49 30.37
C ASN A 668 38.80 -7.78 29.33
N PRO A 669 37.92 -8.76 29.58
CA PRO A 669 36.87 -9.13 28.64
C PRO A 669 35.83 -8.03 28.39
N GLN A 670 35.85 -6.96 29.20
CA GLN A 670 34.90 -5.83 29.08
C GLN A 670 35.63 -4.50 29.43
N LEU A 671 36.53 -4.09 28.57
CA LEU A 671 37.22 -2.79 28.78
C LEU A 671 36.28 -1.63 28.44
N PRO A 672 36.00 -0.71 29.39
CA PRO A 672 35.23 0.50 29.08
C PRO A 672 36.06 1.46 28.21
N LEU A 673 35.49 1.90 27.10
CA LEU A 673 36.03 2.99 26.28
C LEU A 673 35.56 4.35 26.85
N LYS A 674 36.23 5.44 26.50
CA LYS A 674 35.77 6.79 26.86
C LYS A 674 34.32 6.97 26.35
N PRO A 675 33.39 7.47 27.19
CA PRO A 675 32.02 7.75 26.77
C PRO A 675 31.98 8.70 25.55
N ARG A 676 31.04 8.47 24.67
CA ARG A 676 30.78 9.29 23.49
C ARG A 676 29.54 10.11 23.71
N ILE A 677 29.57 11.37 23.36
CA ILE A 677 28.44 12.30 23.48
C ILE A 677 27.73 12.35 22.12
N THR A 678 26.43 12.06 22.09
CA THR A 678 25.69 11.86 20.85
C THR A 678 25.66 13.12 19.96
N LYS A 679 25.51 14.30 20.55
CA LYS A 679 25.48 15.57 19.81
C LYS A 679 26.78 15.91 19.06
N ASP A 680 27.89 15.23 19.37
CA ASP A 680 29.17 15.43 18.68
C ASP A 680 29.24 14.64 17.36
N TYR A 681 28.19 13.88 17.03
CA TYR A 681 28.09 13.03 15.84
C TYR A 681 26.86 13.42 15.00
N PRO A 682 26.98 13.40 13.66
CA PRO A 682 25.85 13.64 12.78
C PRO A 682 24.85 12.48 12.83
N ASP A 683 23.64 12.72 12.32
CA ASP A 683 22.62 11.71 12.04
C ASP A 683 22.19 10.86 13.27
N HIS A 684 22.32 11.39 14.49
CA HIS A 684 22.04 10.65 15.73
C HIS A 684 22.83 9.32 15.81
N CYS A 685 24.00 9.26 15.19
CA CYS A 685 24.77 8.05 14.99
C CYS A 685 26.23 8.18 15.46
N ILE A 686 26.55 7.61 16.63
CA ILE A 686 27.93 7.55 17.12
C ILE A 686 28.71 6.49 16.32
N THR A 687 29.80 6.91 15.67
CA THR A 687 30.65 6.03 14.89
C THR A 687 31.98 5.79 15.62
N ILE A 688 32.39 4.54 15.75
CA ILE A 688 33.67 4.14 16.36
C ILE A 688 34.36 3.06 15.53
N GLN A 689 35.70 3.06 15.54
CA GLN A 689 36.51 2.01 14.89
C GLN A 689 36.99 1.03 15.96
N LEU A 690 36.73 -0.26 15.76
CA LEU A 690 37.12 -1.33 16.69
C LEU A 690 37.83 -2.44 15.97
N PRO A 691 38.83 -3.13 16.61
CA PRO A 691 39.41 -4.34 16.04
C PRO A 691 38.37 -5.45 15.87
N ALA A 692 38.41 -6.17 14.74
CA ALA A 692 37.52 -7.30 14.49
C ALA A 692 37.99 -8.54 15.28
N ARG A 693 37.62 -8.64 16.57
CA ARG A 693 37.98 -9.71 17.49
C ARG A 693 36.75 -10.44 18.01
N GLN A 694 36.88 -11.70 18.29
CA GLN A 694 35.81 -12.47 18.95
C GLN A 694 35.44 -11.89 20.31
N GLY A 695 34.13 -11.93 20.63
CA GLY A 695 33.64 -11.49 21.94
C GLY A 695 32.32 -10.74 21.82
N LYS A 696 32.08 -9.87 22.80
CA LYS A 696 30.86 -9.09 22.92
C LYS A 696 31.20 -7.61 22.97
N ILE A 697 30.60 -6.84 22.09
CA ILE A 697 30.55 -5.38 22.22
C ILE A 697 29.29 -5.05 22.98
N LEU A 698 29.40 -4.28 24.06
CA LEU A 698 28.26 -3.79 24.81
C LEU A 698 28.24 -2.26 24.73
N ALA A 699 27.09 -1.68 24.48
CA ALA A 699 26.81 -0.27 24.58
C ALA A 699 25.78 -0.02 25.69
N VAL A 700 26.04 0.99 26.52
CA VAL A 700 25.13 1.45 27.58
C VAL A 700 24.84 2.91 27.33
N GLY A 701 23.57 3.22 27.09
CA GLY A 701 23.09 4.58 26.81
C GLY A 701 22.60 5.29 28.08
N TYR A 702 22.95 6.56 28.18
CA TYR A 702 22.60 7.43 29.31
C TYR A 702 21.79 8.63 28.81
N LYS A 703 20.80 9.03 29.63
CA LYS A 703 20.00 10.25 29.47
C LYS A 703 19.96 10.95 30.83
N ASP A 704 20.31 12.21 30.88
CA ASP A 704 20.46 12.95 32.15
C ASP A 704 21.35 12.23 33.18
N GLY A 705 22.45 11.61 32.73
CA GLY A 705 23.39 10.85 33.57
C GLY A 705 22.86 9.52 34.12
N LYS A 706 21.65 9.10 33.76
CA LYS A 706 21.04 7.80 34.13
C LYS A 706 21.08 6.83 32.97
N GLU A 707 21.39 5.58 33.26
CA GLU A 707 21.29 4.51 32.29
C GLU A 707 19.82 4.30 31.87
N VAL A 708 19.55 4.29 30.54
CA VAL A 708 18.20 4.12 29.99
C VAL A 708 18.09 2.97 28.98
N MET A 709 19.21 2.60 28.31
CA MET A 709 19.20 1.55 27.29
C MET A 709 20.51 0.77 27.28
N ARG A 710 20.43 -0.46 26.78
CA ARG A 710 21.60 -1.30 26.43
C ARG A 710 21.37 -2.01 25.12
N ASP A 711 22.45 -2.20 24.37
CA ASP A 711 22.48 -3.08 23.21
C ASP A 711 23.84 -3.75 23.07
N SER A 712 23.92 -4.85 22.34
CA SER A 712 25.19 -5.57 22.19
C SER A 712 25.29 -6.28 20.84
N LEU A 713 26.49 -6.25 20.26
CA LEU A 713 26.87 -7.12 19.16
C LEU A 713 27.64 -8.32 19.75
N ILE A 714 27.25 -9.52 19.37
CA ILE A 714 27.83 -10.76 19.88
C ILE A 714 28.11 -11.74 18.76
N ASN A 715 28.99 -12.70 19.01
CA ASN A 715 29.15 -13.87 18.16
C ASN A 715 28.10 -14.91 18.49
N HIS A 716 27.53 -15.49 17.44
CA HIS A 716 26.53 -16.55 17.55
C HIS A 716 27.17 -17.93 17.38
N GLY A 717 26.60 -18.91 18.04
CA GLY A 717 26.91 -20.31 17.83
C GLY A 717 26.34 -20.84 16.50
N PRO A 718 26.60 -22.10 16.16
CA PRO A 718 25.95 -22.73 15.02
C PRO A 718 24.44 -22.81 15.24
N VAL A 719 23.70 -22.91 14.14
CA VAL A 719 22.22 -23.11 14.17
C VAL A 719 21.93 -24.37 15.01
N ALA A 720 21.13 -24.20 16.06
CA ALA A 720 20.77 -25.25 17.01
C ALA A 720 19.26 -25.52 17.02
N ASP A 721 18.43 -24.53 16.67
CA ASP A 721 16.98 -24.67 16.68
C ASP A 721 16.31 -23.70 15.67
N VAL A 722 15.00 -23.86 15.47
CA VAL A 722 14.16 -23.01 14.62
C VAL A 722 12.97 -22.50 15.40
N ARG A 723 12.85 -21.19 15.51
CA ARG A 723 11.69 -20.55 16.13
C ARG A 723 10.65 -20.19 15.06
N LEU A 724 9.38 -20.53 15.33
CA LEU A 724 8.24 -20.20 14.47
C LEU A 724 7.30 -19.25 15.19
N ASP A 725 7.24 -18.02 14.73
CA ASP A 725 6.37 -16.97 15.26
C ASP A 725 5.23 -16.70 14.27
N ALA A 726 4.00 -17.04 14.67
CA ALA A 726 2.80 -16.77 13.88
C ALA A 726 2.10 -15.53 14.42
N ASP A 727 1.75 -14.59 13.53
CA ASP A 727 0.99 -13.39 13.93
C ASP A 727 -0.46 -13.75 14.32
N TYR A 728 -1.05 -14.77 13.66
CA TYR A 728 -2.37 -15.31 13.99
C TYR A 728 -2.36 -16.83 13.97
N THR A 729 -2.89 -17.45 15.02
CA THR A 729 -3.13 -18.90 15.10
C THR A 729 -4.62 -19.24 14.99
N ILE A 730 -5.48 -18.25 14.94
CA ILE A 730 -6.92 -18.36 14.69
C ILE A 730 -7.28 -17.42 13.56
N LEU A 731 -7.83 -17.96 12.48
CA LEU A 731 -8.28 -17.23 11.31
C LEU A 731 -9.79 -17.34 11.13
N ALA A 732 -10.38 -16.32 10.50
CA ALA A 732 -11.74 -16.42 9.96
C ALA A 732 -11.71 -17.21 8.65
N SER A 733 -12.78 -17.92 8.33
CA SER A 733 -12.99 -18.45 6.99
C SER A 733 -13.17 -17.33 5.98
N MET A 734 -12.64 -17.50 4.78
CA MET A 734 -12.94 -16.57 3.68
C MET A 734 -14.43 -16.54 3.40
N LYS A 735 -14.93 -15.40 2.98
CA LYS A 735 -16.35 -15.25 2.59
C LYS A 735 -16.62 -15.95 1.25
N ASN A 736 -17.79 -16.58 1.15
CA ASN A 736 -18.32 -17.04 -0.12
C ASN A 736 -18.89 -15.86 -0.93
N ASP A 737 -19.08 -16.07 -2.23
CA ASP A 737 -19.83 -15.13 -3.06
C ASP A 737 -21.22 -14.88 -2.48
N TYR A 738 -21.74 -13.70 -2.75
CA TYR A 738 -23.00 -13.19 -2.20
C TYR A 738 -23.03 -13.04 -0.67
N SER A 739 -21.90 -13.21 0.01
CA SER A 739 -21.81 -12.82 1.42
C SER A 739 -21.96 -11.32 1.53
N GLU A 740 -22.98 -10.89 2.26
CA GLU A 740 -23.19 -9.46 2.52
C GLU A 740 -21.97 -8.81 3.15
N ILE A 741 -21.63 -7.65 2.63
CA ILE A 741 -20.68 -6.75 3.26
C ILE A 741 -21.46 -5.50 3.62
N THR A 742 -21.45 -5.14 4.89
CA THR A 742 -21.78 -3.78 5.30
C THR A 742 -20.74 -2.87 4.64
N GLU A 743 -21.14 -1.76 4.05
CA GLU A 743 -20.29 -0.84 3.27
C GLU A 743 -19.05 -0.32 4.01
N THR A 744 -18.93 -0.65 5.26
CA THR A 744 -17.75 -0.43 6.07
C THR A 744 -16.92 -1.71 6.13
N SER A 745 -16.12 -2.00 5.11
CA SER A 745 -14.88 -2.79 5.28
C SER A 745 -13.83 -2.00 6.07
N ALA A 746 -13.95 -0.68 6.18
CA ALA A 746 -13.43 0.00 7.37
C ALA A 746 -14.06 -0.63 8.60
N PRO A 747 -13.29 -0.82 9.70
CA PRO A 747 -13.87 -1.28 10.95
C PRO A 747 -15.04 -0.39 11.29
N SER A 748 -16.25 -0.95 11.14
CA SER A 748 -17.46 -0.21 11.44
C SER A 748 -17.28 0.40 12.83
N PRO A 749 -17.50 1.71 13.02
CA PRO A 749 -17.54 2.31 14.35
C PRO A 749 -18.56 1.61 15.26
N ARG A 750 -19.49 0.88 14.67
CA ARG A 750 -20.47 0.03 15.37
C ARG A 750 -19.90 -1.28 15.92
N ALA A 751 -18.69 -1.68 15.52
CA ALA A 751 -18.07 -2.85 16.12
C ALA A 751 -17.82 -2.56 17.60
N LYS A 752 -18.64 -3.14 18.47
CA LYS A 752 -18.52 -3.10 19.93
C LYS A 752 -17.22 -3.84 20.33
N SER A 753 -16.07 -3.31 20.03
CA SER A 753 -14.81 -3.82 20.53
C SER A 753 -14.28 -2.86 21.60
N LYS A 754 -14.35 -3.29 22.82
CA LYS A 754 -13.43 -2.83 23.85
C LYS A 754 -12.02 -3.23 23.41
N GLY A 755 -11.28 -2.30 22.84
CA GLY A 755 -9.88 -2.47 22.46
C GLY A 755 -9.70 -2.86 20.99
N LEU A 756 -8.68 -2.24 20.42
CA LEU A 756 -8.03 -2.47 19.14
C LEU A 756 -8.65 -3.54 18.23
N PHE A 757 -8.96 -3.08 17.03
CA PHE A 757 -9.16 -3.86 15.83
C PHE A 757 -8.72 -5.32 16.00
N LYS A 758 -9.68 -6.23 16.15
CA LYS A 758 -9.51 -7.62 15.77
C LYS A 758 -10.24 -7.79 14.45
N PRO A 759 -9.57 -7.61 13.30
CA PRO A 759 -10.10 -8.22 12.11
C PRO A 759 -10.14 -9.70 12.43
N THR A 760 -11.18 -10.34 12.05
CA THR A 760 -11.16 -11.79 11.88
C THR A 760 -10.28 -12.03 10.68
N SER A 761 -8.95 -12.03 10.88
CA SER A 761 -7.97 -12.14 9.81
C SER A 761 -8.18 -13.42 9.04
N THR A 762 -8.14 -13.33 7.72
CA THR A 762 -8.12 -14.51 6.84
C THR A 762 -6.70 -14.92 6.50
N VAL A 763 -5.71 -14.09 6.82
CA VAL A 763 -4.28 -14.30 6.49
C VAL A 763 -3.47 -14.44 7.78
N SER A 764 -2.51 -15.36 7.76
CA SER A 764 -1.47 -15.49 8.79
C SER A 764 -0.09 -15.51 8.17
N HIS A 765 0.85 -14.89 8.86
CA HIS A 765 2.27 -14.96 8.54
C HIS A 765 2.98 -15.78 9.63
N ILE A 766 3.81 -16.72 9.21
CA ILE A 766 4.72 -17.42 10.13
C ILE A 766 6.13 -17.00 9.79
N ARG A 767 6.79 -16.31 10.72
CA ARG A 767 8.22 -16.02 10.64
C ARG A 767 8.98 -17.23 11.13
N LEU A 768 9.87 -17.75 10.29
CA LEU A 768 10.88 -18.74 10.62
C LEU A 768 12.16 -17.99 10.98
N THR A 769 12.76 -18.32 12.13
CA THR A 769 14.01 -17.72 12.58
C THR A 769 14.96 -18.83 12.99
N LEU A 770 16.17 -18.84 12.42
CA LEU A 770 17.25 -19.73 12.82
C LEU A 770 17.88 -19.20 14.10
N VAL A 771 18.02 -20.02 15.10
CA VAL A 771 18.61 -19.62 16.39
C VAL A 771 19.73 -20.58 16.81
N ASP A 772 20.70 -20.04 17.53
CA ASP A 772 21.73 -20.83 18.17
C ASP A 772 21.24 -21.48 19.48
N LYS A 773 22.11 -22.18 20.20
CA LYS A 773 21.79 -22.83 21.46
C LYS A 773 21.35 -21.88 22.60
N ASP A 774 21.66 -20.58 22.47
CA ASP A 774 21.31 -19.55 23.46
C ASP A 774 20.04 -18.79 23.02
N GLY A 775 19.39 -19.22 21.90
CA GLY A 775 18.16 -18.64 21.34
C GLY A 775 18.38 -17.35 20.55
N LEU A 776 19.62 -17.03 20.21
CA LEU A 776 20.00 -15.83 19.47
C LEU A 776 19.94 -16.10 17.96
N ILE A 777 19.60 -15.08 17.18
CA ILE A 777 19.39 -15.20 15.73
C ILE A 777 20.72 -15.43 15.01
N GLN A 778 20.87 -16.59 14.41
CA GLN A 778 22.05 -16.92 13.59
C GLN A 778 21.85 -16.42 12.15
N GLN A 779 22.41 -15.25 11.84
CA GLN A 779 22.21 -14.54 10.56
C GLN A 779 23.09 -15.07 9.42
N MET A 780 24.27 -15.63 9.75
CA MET A 780 25.33 -15.92 8.76
C MET A 780 25.35 -17.38 8.29
N GLN A 781 24.43 -18.22 8.73
CA GLN A 781 24.35 -19.63 8.34
C GLN A 781 23.00 -19.91 7.67
N PRO A 782 22.84 -19.58 6.37
CA PRO A 782 21.58 -19.83 5.67
C PRO A 782 21.27 -21.34 5.66
N LYS A 783 19.99 -21.68 5.77
CA LYS A 783 19.47 -23.03 5.69
C LYS A 783 18.34 -23.08 4.69
N LYS A 784 18.29 -24.14 3.89
CA LYS A 784 17.16 -24.41 3.03
C LYS A 784 15.94 -24.80 3.88
N PHE A 785 14.77 -24.23 3.58
CA PHE A 785 13.52 -24.63 4.20
C PHE A 785 12.44 -24.88 3.14
N ARG A 786 11.52 -25.78 3.44
CA ARG A 786 10.40 -26.20 2.60
C ARG A 786 9.11 -26.25 3.42
N VAL A 787 8.02 -25.78 2.84
CA VAL A 787 6.72 -25.65 3.50
C VAL A 787 5.69 -26.57 2.87
N GLU A 788 4.96 -27.30 3.70
CA GLU A 788 3.78 -28.07 3.33
C GLU A 788 2.59 -27.65 4.21
N VAL A 789 1.41 -27.59 3.62
CA VAL A 789 0.19 -27.21 4.33
C VAL A 789 -0.88 -28.30 4.18
N GLU A 790 -1.61 -28.56 5.28
CA GLU A 790 -2.70 -29.53 5.33
C GLU A 790 -3.94 -28.88 5.95
N GLY A 791 -5.14 -29.28 5.49
CA GLY A 791 -6.41 -28.76 6.01
C GLY A 791 -6.93 -27.53 5.27
N PRO A 792 -7.87 -26.76 5.83
CA PRO A 792 -8.59 -25.70 5.15
C PRO A 792 -7.79 -24.39 5.04
N ILE A 793 -6.53 -24.49 4.62
CA ILE A 793 -5.60 -23.36 4.43
C ILE A 793 -4.86 -23.52 3.11
N ARG A 794 -4.48 -22.40 2.51
CA ARG A 794 -3.63 -22.38 1.32
C ARG A 794 -2.33 -21.61 1.59
N LEU A 795 -1.25 -22.08 1.03
CA LEU A 795 0.01 -21.36 1.00
C LEU A 795 -0.08 -20.28 -0.07
N LEU A 796 0.06 -19.01 0.32
CA LEU A 796 0.13 -17.89 -0.59
C LEU A 796 1.54 -17.71 -1.16
N GLY A 797 2.56 -18.06 -0.39
CA GLY A 797 3.95 -18.05 -0.80
C GLY A 797 4.92 -18.13 0.37
N VAL A 798 6.17 -18.38 0.03
CA VAL A 798 7.31 -18.28 0.96
C VAL A 798 8.23 -17.16 0.50
N GLU A 799 8.80 -16.43 1.44
CA GLU A 799 9.66 -15.29 1.15
C GLU A 799 10.87 -15.20 2.06
N THR A 800 11.86 -14.50 1.56
CA THR A 800 13.01 -13.99 2.29
C THR A 800 13.31 -12.59 1.78
N GLY A 801 14.19 -11.85 2.44
CA GLY A 801 14.59 -10.52 1.99
C GLY A 801 15.56 -10.52 0.78
N ASP A 802 15.90 -11.68 0.24
CA ASP A 802 16.84 -11.79 -0.90
C ASP A 802 16.12 -11.56 -2.23
N MET A 803 16.33 -10.38 -2.80
CA MET A 803 15.81 -10.01 -4.12
C MET A 803 16.58 -10.62 -5.30
N ARG A 804 17.70 -11.31 -5.05
CA ARG A 804 18.52 -12.00 -6.06
C ARG A 804 18.17 -13.47 -6.22
N ARG A 805 17.21 -13.96 -5.45
CA ARG A 805 16.76 -15.37 -5.49
C ARG A 805 16.46 -15.82 -6.92
N MET A 806 16.76 -17.08 -7.23
CA MET A 806 16.53 -17.68 -8.56
C MET A 806 15.21 -18.46 -8.63
N GLU A 807 14.66 -18.83 -7.49
CA GLU A 807 13.41 -19.55 -7.37
C GLU A 807 12.22 -18.63 -7.69
N ALA A 808 11.23 -19.14 -8.43
CA ALA A 808 10.00 -18.43 -8.73
C ALA A 808 9.28 -17.96 -7.44
N TRP A 809 8.49 -16.90 -7.54
CA TRP A 809 7.79 -16.34 -6.37
C TRP A 809 6.81 -17.31 -5.72
N ARG A 810 6.19 -18.19 -6.50
CA ARG A 810 5.25 -19.23 -6.02
C ARG A 810 5.93 -20.56 -5.68
N THR A 811 7.19 -20.53 -5.27
CA THR A 811 7.86 -21.72 -4.72
C THR A 811 7.36 -22.09 -3.32
N THR A 812 7.60 -23.33 -2.93
CA THR A 812 7.36 -23.81 -1.56
C THR A 812 8.65 -23.94 -0.74
N GLU A 813 9.81 -23.68 -1.36
CA GLU A 813 11.11 -23.81 -0.70
C GLU A 813 12.06 -22.67 -1.06
N LEU A 814 12.85 -22.24 -0.08
CA LEU A 814 13.86 -21.19 -0.19
C LEU A 814 15.03 -21.44 0.79
N ASN A 815 16.10 -20.69 0.60
CA ASN A 815 17.10 -20.49 1.64
C ASN A 815 16.68 -19.33 2.54
N THR A 816 16.93 -19.44 3.84
CA THR A 816 16.80 -18.30 4.76
C THR A 816 17.79 -17.20 4.38
N TYR A 817 17.41 -15.96 4.64
CA TYR A 817 18.23 -14.79 4.40
C TYR A 817 18.41 -14.02 5.71
N PHE A 818 19.66 -13.79 6.11
CA PHE A 818 19.96 -13.27 7.45
C PHE A 818 19.20 -13.99 8.58
N GLY A 819 19.21 -15.32 8.52
CA GLY A 819 18.62 -16.21 9.54
C GLY A 819 17.09 -16.28 9.52
N GLU A 820 16.40 -15.69 8.56
CA GLU A 820 14.95 -15.63 8.57
C GLU A 820 14.31 -16.06 7.25
N GLY A 821 13.04 -16.46 7.36
CA GLY A 821 12.11 -16.71 6.27
C GLY A 821 10.69 -16.37 6.68
N LEU A 822 9.80 -16.15 5.72
CA LEU A 822 8.39 -15.82 5.95
C LEU A 822 7.50 -16.76 5.15
N VAL A 823 6.51 -17.34 5.84
CA VAL A 823 5.45 -18.16 5.24
C VAL A 823 4.14 -17.37 5.29
N ARG A 824 3.49 -17.19 4.13
CA ARG A 824 2.21 -16.50 4.03
C ARG A 824 1.09 -17.49 3.73
N LEU A 825 0.06 -17.46 4.54
CA LEU A 825 -1.05 -18.41 4.56
C LEU A 825 -2.38 -17.68 4.47
N GLN A 826 -3.36 -18.30 3.83
CA GLN A 826 -4.73 -17.80 3.83
C GLN A 826 -5.70 -18.94 4.10
N SER A 827 -6.70 -18.68 4.93
CA SER A 827 -7.82 -19.61 5.15
C SER A 827 -8.59 -19.88 3.86
N THR A 828 -9.31 -20.99 3.80
CA THR A 828 -10.32 -21.22 2.77
C THR A 828 -11.71 -20.80 3.26
N THR A 829 -12.74 -21.05 2.49
CA THR A 829 -14.13 -20.83 2.91
C THR A 829 -14.66 -21.89 3.88
N LYS A 830 -13.85 -22.91 4.22
CA LYS A 830 -14.23 -24.01 5.10
C LYS A 830 -13.57 -23.83 6.48
N PRO A 831 -14.30 -24.00 7.59
CA PRO A 831 -13.71 -24.03 8.92
C PRO A 831 -12.96 -25.34 9.16
N GLY A 832 -12.10 -25.37 10.17
CA GLY A 832 -11.35 -26.55 10.58
C GLY A 832 -9.96 -26.22 11.13
N THR A 833 -9.16 -27.23 11.41
CA THR A 833 -7.77 -27.07 11.82
C THR A 833 -6.83 -27.37 10.66
N ALA A 834 -5.90 -26.50 10.43
CA ALA A 834 -4.84 -26.65 9.45
C ALA A 834 -3.50 -26.90 10.15
N ARG A 835 -2.60 -27.62 9.47
CA ARG A 835 -1.23 -27.85 9.90
C ARG A 835 -0.26 -27.33 8.87
N VAL A 836 0.72 -26.58 9.34
CA VAL A 836 1.81 -26.05 8.55
C VAL A 836 3.07 -26.76 8.98
N LYS A 837 3.67 -27.52 8.08
CA LYS A 837 4.90 -28.28 8.29
C LYS A 837 6.05 -27.56 7.60
N ILE A 838 7.08 -27.22 8.35
CA ILE A 838 8.26 -26.54 7.85
C ILE A 838 9.48 -27.44 8.07
N TYR A 839 10.02 -27.92 6.97
CA TYR A 839 11.24 -28.74 6.94
C TYR A 839 12.42 -27.80 6.79
N VAL A 840 13.42 -27.94 7.64
CA VAL A 840 14.63 -27.13 7.61
C VAL A 840 15.85 -28.03 7.47
N GLU A 841 16.75 -27.70 6.61
CA GLU A 841 18.00 -28.45 6.36
C GLU A 841 18.79 -28.64 7.64
N GLY A 842 19.19 -29.88 7.91
CA GLY A 842 19.92 -30.28 9.13
C GLY A 842 19.04 -30.73 10.29
N PHE A 843 17.72 -30.68 10.16
CA PHE A 843 16.77 -31.19 11.16
C PHE A 843 16.00 -32.42 10.62
N GLU A 844 15.92 -33.47 11.45
CA GLU A 844 15.29 -34.74 11.03
C GLU A 844 13.76 -34.64 10.90
N HIS A 845 13.12 -33.83 11.74
CA HIS A 845 11.67 -33.68 11.80
C HIS A 845 11.22 -32.28 11.40
N PRO A 846 10.02 -32.13 10.78
CA PRO A 846 9.47 -30.82 10.48
C PRO A 846 9.04 -30.08 11.76
N PHE A 847 9.21 -28.78 11.75
CA PHE A 847 8.58 -27.90 12.72
C PHE A 847 7.12 -27.69 12.34
N VAL A 848 6.19 -27.86 13.27
CA VAL A 848 4.75 -27.85 12.97
C VAL A 848 4.06 -26.70 13.70
N LYS A 849 3.23 -25.95 12.96
CA LYS A 849 2.34 -24.93 13.50
C LYS A 849 0.89 -25.27 13.16
N GLU A 850 0.02 -25.27 14.16
CA GLU A 850 -1.42 -25.43 13.96
C GLU A 850 -2.11 -24.07 13.87
N ILE A 851 -3.05 -23.96 12.91
CA ILE A 851 -3.87 -22.77 12.65
C ILE A 851 -5.34 -23.21 12.65
N VAL A 852 -6.15 -22.57 13.47
CA VAL A 852 -7.60 -22.86 13.56
C VAL A 852 -8.37 -21.89 12.69
N ILE A 853 -9.18 -22.39 11.76
CA ILE A 853 -10.08 -21.60 10.90
C ILE A 853 -11.51 -21.70 11.46
N LYS A 854 -12.13 -20.56 11.78
CA LYS A 854 -13.48 -20.46 12.37
C LYS A 854 -14.50 -19.97 11.35
#